data_c22c63db3450dd536a4ddc00c2fbfede
#
_entry.id   c22c63db3450dd536a4ddc00c2fbfede
#
_cell.length_a   1.000
_cell.length_b   1.000
_cell.length_c   1.000
_cell.angle_alpha   90.00
_cell.angle_beta   90.00
_cell.angle_gamma   90.00
#
_symmetry.space_group_name_H-M   'P 1'
#
loop_
_entity.id
_entity.type
_entity.pdbx_description
1 polymer ?
#
loop_
_entity_poly.entity_id
_entity_poly.type
_entity_poly.pdbx_seq_one_letter_code
_entity_poly.pdbx_strand_id
1 'polypeptide(L)'
;MADGAASVDGVHEGPVGSAPVSGAGAAEALSDDVPSAASGSPAASDTGTTPPGRGARMARGADVVLDAVVGALAAWTVVFHLARLTGMPRDGALALWLIALAVAAVMVRDGRLGFPSVPPAGTSGGVGPVAVVASLIVAAGLAWLDIDGLLWPVAWLVVVAVLGLALRAVWKGGASRHLTDRTAMGATTGFGASAVLVLAVLTAVLSLVMVRPDQDDVFVVNRSAYVEAHAGAFPERDTVFSEEVLPVERPAVLPTSIEPLVGTLAARLPVGSAALAYLGLAPLMAALGVLATWRLLRALGMRAPVLATWAGTLFLVLDGAMHGSFGNFFAGRSWQGKAVFLMLVVPTLWHHGQALGRNGSKRHLVIGGAGILAGLGLTSSAAFIGPSVLVAATAATALDAGQPRRIGRALVASVPTLLAGLYALAAEPQRLDDVAAGAGRVLAAIDIGRLLDSGTEPVAMVRFVFGQGPAAVVAIAAALTAWAVVRDRGARLVLLAGPIVVMGFYMAPGAFDVLDRVGSADAVVWRSMWILPVPAMVGLVLAAPRAGIRAAQVVVPVVVLVGLLVVGTPIVSDQNRGAELVWPPSLDLPRPEQDSARVLIEMVASGLVAGPEDVNFAVSVLNAEVRSVNPRTSYLQGRHVGPGFLADERRALTRALDTGVLDFGDAIVGRALDGLKPDALCQRSSTAGGEVAELISAHGYDKAGTDGTCDFWARAQ
;
A
#
# COMPACT_ATOMS: atom_id res chain seq x y z
N MET A 1 -0.19 18.65 -51.55
CA MET A 1 0.92 19.59 -51.79
C MET A 1 2.02 19.09 -50.90
N ALA A 2 2.78 18.18 -51.38
CA ALA A 2 4.08 18.29 -52.09
C ALA A 2 5.18 18.52 -51.07
N ASP A 3 5.89 17.50 -50.77
CA ASP A 3 7.19 17.00 -51.27
C ASP A 3 8.40 17.57 -50.50
N GLY A 4 9.28 16.68 -50.08
CA GLY A 4 10.62 17.00 -49.63
C GLY A 4 11.34 15.85 -48.96
N ALA A 5 11.65 14.79 -49.73
CA ALA A 5 12.60 13.76 -49.35
C ALA A 5 14.04 14.27 -49.55
N ALA A 6 14.94 13.92 -48.66
CA ALA A 6 16.37 13.89 -48.94
C ALA A 6 17.06 12.76 -48.13
N SER A 7 17.46 11.76 -48.87
CA SER A 7 18.40 10.70 -48.52
C SER A 7 19.83 11.25 -48.55
N VAL A 8 20.72 10.81 -47.65
CA VAL A 8 22.18 10.74 -47.92
C VAL A 8 22.74 9.48 -47.27
N ASP A 9 23.22 8.59 -48.10
CA ASP A 9 24.12 7.48 -47.86
C ASP A 9 25.51 7.97 -47.46
N GLY A 10 26.23 7.13 -46.73
CA GLY A 10 27.64 7.37 -46.45
C GLY A 10 28.32 6.23 -45.67
N VAL A 11 28.61 5.17 -46.38
CA VAL A 11 29.49 4.06 -46.05
C VAL A 11 30.90 4.55 -45.67
N HIS A 12 31.53 3.99 -44.62
CA HIS A 12 32.95 3.60 -44.67
C HIS A 12 33.25 2.53 -43.60
N GLU A 13 33.60 1.35 -44.13
CA GLU A 13 34.35 0.26 -43.47
C GLU A 13 35.86 0.59 -43.40
N GLY A 14 36.53 -0.03 -42.43
CA GLY A 14 37.96 -0.19 -42.43
C GLY A 14 38.51 -0.87 -41.17
N PRO A 15 39.18 -2.01 -41.33
CA PRO A 15 39.58 -2.88 -40.23
C PRO A 15 41.05 -2.73 -39.85
N VAL A 16 41.54 -3.71 -39.03
CA VAL A 16 42.96 -4.06 -38.70
C VAL A 16 43.38 -3.52 -37.32
N GLY A 17 43.76 -4.40 -36.40
CA GLY A 17 44.93 -5.14 -36.30
C GLY A 17 45.10 -5.84 -34.95
N SER A 18 45.25 -7.11 -35.02
CA SER A 18 45.70 -8.02 -33.99
C SER A 18 47.22 -7.95 -33.79
N ALA A 19 47.69 -8.02 -32.55
CA ALA A 19 48.99 -8.61 -32.26
C ALA A 19 49.08 -9.11 -30.82
N PRO A 20 49.62 -10.30 -30.57
CA PRO A 20 49.79 -10.87 -29.25
C PRO A 20 51.18 -10.53 -28.67
N VAL A 21 51.24 -10.33 -27.37
CA VAL A 21 52.53 -10.34 -26.66
C VAL A 21 52.52 -11.45 -25.62
N SER A 22 53.29 -12.46 -25.92
CA SER A 22 53.76 -13.48 -25.01
C SER A 22 54.87 -12.91 -24.13
N GLY A 23 54.85 -13.20 -22.86
CA GLY A 23 55.96 -12.92 -21.93
C GLY A 23 55.96 -13.97 -20.82
N ALA A 24 56.72 -15.03 -21.04
CA ALA A 24 57.13 -15.99 -20.03
C ALA A 24 58.27 -15.40 -19.20
N GLY A 25 58.30 -15.61 -17.92
CA GLY A 25 59.37 -15.17 -17.03
C GLY A 25 59.27 -15.78 -15.64
N ALA A 26 59.91 -16.92 -15.49
CA ALA A 26 60.81 -17.39 -14.44
C ALA A 26 60.24 -17.47 -12.98
N ALA A 27 60.23 -18.70 -12.51
CA ALA A 27 60.19 -19.14 -11.15
C ALA A 27 61.50 -18.79 -10.41
N GLU A 28 61.38 -18.31 -9.18
CA GLU A 28 62.43 -18.43 -8.18
C GLU A 28 61.83 -18.96 -6.88
N ALA A 29 62.30 -20.16 -6.54
CA ALA A 29 62.01 -20.84 -5.27
C ALA A 29 62.91 -20.26 -4.19
N LEU A 30 62.34 -19.80 -3.12
CA LEU A 30 63.04 -19.63 -1.84
C LEU A 30 62.29 -20.42 -0.77
N SER A 31 62.90 -21.55 -0.40
CA SER A 31 62.55 -22.35 0.76
C SER A 31 63.15 -21.68 1.98
N ASP A 32 62.31 -21.25 2.94
CA ASP A 32 62.74 -20.98 4.30
C ASP A 32 61.99 -21.89 5.28
N ASP A 33 62.76 -22.74 5.90
CA ASP A 33 62.38 -23.60 7.00
C ASP A 33 61.92 -22.77 8.20
N VAL A 34 60.62 -22.89 8.58
CA VAL A 34 60.12 -22.41 9.83
C VAL A 34 59.76 -23.61 10.73
N PRO A 35 60.32 -23.69 11.92
CA PRO A 35 60.10 -24.83 12.79
C PRO A 35 58.65 -24.91 13.25
N SER A 36 58.06 -26.10 13.05
CA SER A 36 56.73 -26.50 13.51
C SER A 36 56.67 -26.45 15.05
N ALA A 37 56.11 -25.35 15.56
CA ALA A 37 55.65 -25.32 16.97
C ALA A 37 54.36 -26.12 17.05
N ALA A 38 54.38 -27.20 17.77
CA ALA A 38 53.23 -28.03 18.12
C ALA A 38 52.17 -27.18 18.84
N SER A 39 51.18 -26.67 18.09
CA SER A 39 50.00 -26.06 18.65
C SER A 39 49.04 -27.15 19.09
N GLY A 40 49.05 -27.42 20.42
CA GLY A 40 48.00 -28.15 21.06
C GLY A 40 46.68 -27.44 20.74
N SER A 41 45.81 -28.03 19.89
CA SER A 41 44.46 -27.60 19.69
C SER A 41 43.74 -27.54 21.07
N PRO A 42 43.28 -26.36 21.55
CA PRO A 42 42.40 -26.35 22.68
C PRO A 42 41.15 -27.13 22.27
N ALA A 43 40.85 -28.17 23.05
CA ALA A 43 39.60 -28.93 22.91
C ALA A 43 38.46 -27.91 22.72
N ALA A 44 37.72 -28.04 21.63
CA ALA A 44 36.54 -27.23 21.37
C ALA A 44 35.61 -27.42 22.58
N SER A 45 35.62 -26.45 23.47
CA SER A 45 34.67 -26.38 24.58
C SER A 45 33.31 -26.32 23.90
N ASP A 46 32.56 -27.40 24.10
CA ASP A 46 31.16 -27.54 23.72
C ASP A 46 30.39 -26.36 24.35
N THR A 47 30.34 -25.23 23.62
CA THR A 47 29.58 -24.08 24.07
C THR A 47 28.12 -24.47 23.92
N GLY A 48 27.63 -25.14 24.96
CA GLY A 48 26.23 -25.48 25.11
C GLY A 48 25.38 -24.27 24.73
N THR A 49 24.76 -24.30 23.56
CA THR A 49 23.89 -23.22 23.04
C THR A 49 22.70 -23.09 23.98
N THR A 50 22.78 -22.12 24.88
CA THR A 50 21.67 -21.80 25.79
C THR A 50 20.40 -21.63 24.94
N PRO A 51 19.30 -22.33 25.24
CA PRO A 51 18.08 -22.26 24.46
C PRO A 51 17.60 -20.79 24.38
N PRO A 52 17.11 -20.35 23.21
CA PRO A 52 16.70 -18.96 22.98
C PRO A 52 15.62 -18.57 24.00
N GLY A 53 15.81 -17.43 24.66
CA GLY A 53 14.87 -16.89 25.65
C GLY A 53 13.46 -16.71 25.08
N ARG A 54 12.46 -16.64 25.95
CA ARG A 54 11.03 -16.52 25.58
C ARG A 54 10.77 -15.40 24.54
N GLY A 55 11.33 -14.21 24.71
CA GLY A 55 11.16 -13.09 23.78
C GLY A 55 11.70 -13.36 22.37
N ALA A 56 12.84 -14.05 22.28
CA ALA A 56 13.42 -14.42 21.00
C ALA A 56 12.58 -15.49 20.26
N ARG A 57 11.92 -16.38 21.01
CA ARG A 57 10.98 -17.36 20.41
C ARG A 57 9.73 -16.66 19.89
N MET A 58 9.14 -15.74 20.65
CA MET A 58 7.97 -14.95 20.23
C MET A 58 8.27 -14.11 18.98
N ALA A 59 9.43 -13.43 18.95
CA ALA A 59 9.86 -12.65 17.81
C ALA A 59 10.04 -13.50 16.55
N ARG A 60 10.65 -14.68 16.68
CA ARG A 60 10.75 -15.65 15.57
C ARG A 60 9.39 -16.15 15.10
N GLY A 61 8.47 -16.43 16.02
CA GLY A 61 7.11 -16.82 15.68
C GLY A 61 6.41 -15.74 14.84
N ALA A 62 6.51 -14.48 15.24
CA ALA A 62 5.97 -13.37 14.47
C ALA A 62 6.61 -13.26 13.07
N ASP A 63 7.93 -13.41 12.95
CA ASP A 63 8.64 -13.38 11.67
C ASP A 63 8.17 -14.50 10.73
N VAL A 64 7.94 -15.71 11.27
CA VAL A 64 7.40 -16.86 10.52
C VAL A 64 5.99 -16.58 10.03
N VAL A 65 5.12 -16.03 10.89
CA VAL A 65 3.73 -15.68 10.51
C VAL A 65 3.73 -14.67 9.39
N LEU A 66 4.53 -13.61 9.47
CA LEU A 66 4.62 -12.57 8.43
C LEU A 66 5.07 -13.17 7.09
N ASP A 67 6.12 -14.00 7.08
CA ASP A 67 6.61 -14.64 5.87
C ASP A 67 5.60 -15.63 5.29
N ALA A 68 4.89 -16.36 6.16
CA ALA A 68 3.84 -17.30 5.73
C ALA A 68 2.64 -16.58 5.09
N VAL A 69 2.20 -15.47 5.68
CA VAL A 69 1.09 -14.66 5.12
C VAL A 69 1.48 -14.07 3.77
N VAL A 70 2.67 -13.48 3.65
CA VAL A 70 3.16 -12.95 2.36
C VAL A 70 3.30 -14.06 1.33
N GLY A 71 3.81 -15.23 1.72
CA GLY A 71 3.89 -16.42 0.84
C GLY A 71 2.51 -16.92 0.41
N ALA A 72 1.54 -16.93 1.31
CA ALA A 72 0.17 -17.34 1.02
C ALA A 72 -0.52 -16.38 0.04
N LEU A 73 -0.37 -15.07 0.22
CA LEU A 73 -0.88 -14.07 -0.71
C LEU A 73 -0.21 -14.17 -2.09
N ALA A 74 1.11 -14.42 -2.13
CA ALA A 74 1.82 -14.63 -3.38
C ALA A 74 1.33 -15.88 -4.12
N ALA A 75 1.18 -17.01 -3.41
CA ALA A 75 0.66 -18.25 -3.97
C ALA A 75 -0.77 -18.05 -4.51
N TRP A 76 -1.61 -17.34 -3.76
CA TRP A 76 -2.96 -17.00 -4.21
C TRP A 76 -2.94 -16.16 -5.49
N THR A 77 -2.08 -15.13 -5.54
CA THR A 77 -1.97 -14.26 -6.73
C THR A 77 -1.62 -15.08 -7.98
N VAL A 78 -0.67 -16.02 -7.87
CA VAL A 78 -0.32 -16.91 -8.99
C VAL A 78 -1.50 -17.82 -9.38
N VAL A 79 -2.16 -18.43 -8.40
CA VAL A 79 -3.32 -19.31 -8.64
C VAL A 79 -4.48 -18.53 -9.26
N PHE A 80 -4.77 -17.34 -8.79
CA PHE A 80 -5.81 -16.46 -9.32
C PHE A 80 -5.59 -16.14 -10.81
N HIS A 81 -4.38 -15.69 -11.17
CA HIS A 81 -4.09 -15.40 -12.58
C HIS A 81 -4.09 -16.66 -13.44
N LEU A 82 -3.61 -17.79 -12.92
CA LEU A 82 -3.71 -19.08 -13.61
C LEU A 82 -5.17 -19.49 -13.83
N ALA A 83 -6.00 -19.35 -12.81
CA ALA A 83 -7.43 -19.66 -12.88
C ALA A 83 -8.14 -18.82 -13.94
N ARG A 84 -7.82 -17.51 -14.01
CA ARG A 84 -8.36 -16.63 -15.05
C ARG A 84 -7.91 -17.05 -16.46
N LEU A 85 -6.65 -17.34 -16.65
CA LEU A 85 -6.12 -17.78 -17.96
C LEU A 85 -6.71 -19.12 -18.44
N THR A 86 -7.09 -19.99 -17.52
CA THR A 86 -7.61 -21.34 -17.84
C THR A 86 -9.14 -21.44 -17.74
N GLY A 87 -9.84 -20.41 -17.33
CA GLY A 87 -11.28 -20.46 -17.03
C GLY A 87 -11.61 -21.35 -15.82
N MET A 88 -10.62 -21.59 -14.92
CA MET A 88 -10.83 -22.42 -13.74
C MET A 88 -11.85 -21.79 -12.80
N PRO A 89 -12.85 -22.58 -12.32
CA PRO A 89 -13.84 -22.07 -11.38
C PRO A 89 -13.21 -21.74 -10.02
N ARG A 90 -13.86 -20.85 -9.28
CA ARG A 90 -13.46 -20.36 -7.94
C ARG A 90 -13.02 -21.49 -7.00
N ASP A 91 -13.79 -22.57 -6.92
CA ASP A 91 -13.51 -23.69 -6.01
C ASP A 91 -12.28 -24.50 -6.42
N GLY A 92 -12.03 -24.62 -7.73
CA GLY A 92 -10.80 -25.22 -8.26
C GLY A 92 -9.56 -24.38 -7.89
N ALA A 93 -9.68 -23.06 -7.98
CA ALA A 93 -8.62 -22.15 -7.56
C ALA A 93 -8.34 -22.27 -6.05
N LEU A 94 -9.38 -22.32 -5.22
CA LEU A 94 -9.23 -22.53 -3.76
C LEU A 94 -8.51 -23.85 -3.46
N ALA A 95 -8.93 -24.95 -4.09
CA ALA A 95 -8.29 -26.26 -3.88
C ALA A 95 -6.81 -26.23 -4.29
N LEU A 96 -6.48 -25.64 -5.44
CA LEU A 96 -5.10 -25.51 -5.90
C LEU A 96 -4.26 -24.66 -4.95
N TRP A 97 -4.81 -23.57 -4.43
CA TRP A 97 -4.14 -22.74 -3.43
C TRP A 97 -3.86 -23.48 -2.14
N LEU A 98 -4.85 -24.23 -1.61
CA LEU A 98 -4.67 -25.04 -0.40
C LEU A 98 -3.60 -26.12 -0.58
N ILE A 99 -3.56 -26.76 -1.77
CA ILE A 99 -2.49 -27.72 -2.12
C ILE A 99 -1.14 -27.02 -2.13
N ALA A 100 -1.02 -25.83 -2.73
CA ALA A 100 0.23 -25.06 -2.75
C ALA A 100 0.69 -24.70 -1.33
N LEU A 101 -0.22 -24.31 -0.44
CA LEU A 101 0.09 -24.05 0.97
C LEU A 101 0.53 -25.31 1.73
N ALA A 102 -0.12 -26.45 1.49
CA ALA A 102 0.27 -27.74 2.10
C ALA A 102 1.68 -28.15 1.65
N VAL A 103 1.99 -28.03 0.35
CA VAL A 103 3.34 -28.30 -0.19
C VAL A 103 4.37 -27.37 0.45
N ALA A 104 4.08 -26.06 0.53
CA ALA A 104 4.97 -25.10 1.17
C ALA A 104 5.22 -25.46 2.66
N ALA A 105 4.17 -25.86 3.40
CA ALA A 105 4.30 -26.27 4.80
C ALA A 105 5.18 -27.50 4.95
N VAL A 106 5.06 -28.51 4.08
CA VAL A 106 5.94 -29.69 4.07
C VAL A 106 7.39 -29.28 3.78
N MET A 107 7.62 -28.42 2.78
CA MET A 107 8.98 -27.93 2.46
C MET A 107 9.62 -27.15 3.62
N VAL A 108 8.83 -26.40 4.38
CA VAL A 108 9.28 -25.73 5.60
C VAL A 108 9.62 -26.75 6.70
N ARG A 109 8.75 -27.72 6.92
CA ARG A 109 8.95 -28.80 7.92
C ARG A 109 10.23 -29.60 7.63
N ASP A 110 10.48 -29.93 6.37
CA ASP A 110 11.66 -30.69 5.94
C ASP A 110 12.96 -29.86 5.94
N GLY A 111 12.92 -28.62 6.41
CA GLY A 111 14.07 -27.73 6.48
C GLY A 111 14.57 -27.22 5.11
N ARG A 112 13.89 -27.58 4.01
CA ARG A 112 14.22 -27.11 2.65
C ARG A 112 14.00 -25.59 2.51
N LEU A 113 13.04 -25.06 3.27
CA LEU A 113 12.77 -23.62 3.42
C LEU A 113 12.99 -23.24 4.89
N GLY A 114 14.22 -23.32 5.37
CA GLY A 114 14.55 -22.91 6.73
C GLY A 114 14.30 -21.40 7.01
N PHE A 115 13.92 -20.96 8.22
CA PHE A 115 13.72 -19.55 8.58
C PHE A 115 14.99 -18.98 9.26
N PRO A 116 15.91 -18.26 8.54
CA PRO A 116 17.09 -17.68 9.16
C PRO A 116 16.70 -16.51 10.06
N SER A 117 17.29 -16.46 11.24
CA SER A 117 17.34 -15.23 12.00
C SER A 117 18.34 -14.28 11.32
N VAL A 118 17.91 -13.07 10.94
CA VAL A 118 18.84 -12.02 10.56
C VAL A 118 19.57 -11.59 11.84
N PRO A 119 20.90 -11.62 11.88
CA PRO A 119 21.61 -11.07 13.03
C PRO A 119 21.26 -9.58 13.15
N PRO A 120 20.90 -9.10 14.32
CA PRO A 120 20.60 -7.69 14.53
C PRO A 120 21.86 -6.87 14.23
N ALA A 121 21.66 -5.79 13.49
CA ALA A 121 22.69 -4.79 13.23
C ALA A 121 22.94 -3.95 14.50
N GLY A 122 24.13 -3.47 14.66
CA GLY A 122 24.70 -2.89 15.89
C GLY A 122 24.00 -1.64 16.47
N THR A 123 24.65 -1.05 17.45
CA THR A 123 24.19 -0.03 18.40
C THR A 123 23.68 1.29 17.75
N SER A 124 22.65 1.92 18.38
CA SER A 124 22.08 3.22 17.96
C SER A 124 23.07 4.40 18.14
N GLY A 125 23.09 5.29 17.16
CA GLY A 125 23.74 6.63 17.21
C GLY A 125 22.78 7.69 17.75
N GLY A 126 23.30 8.85 18.14
CA GLY A 126 22.49 10.03 18.43
C GLY A 126 22.43 10.93 17.19
N VAL A 127 21.30 11.57 16.96
CA VAL A 127 21.17 12.61 15.92
C VAL A 127 21.73 13.91 16.47
N GLY A 128 22.66 14.55 15.74
CA GLY A 128 23.15 15.87 16.11
C GLY A 128 22.03 16.91 16.05
N PRO A 129 21.96 17.87 16.97
CA PRO A 129 20.88 18.87 17.04
C PRO A 129 20.75 19.67 15.74
N VAL A 130 21.86 19.98 15.09
CA VAL A 130 21.87 20.71 13.81
C VAL A 130 21.13 19.96 12.71
N ALA A 131 21.33 18.62 12.60
CA ALA A 131 20.64 17.82 11.60
C ALA A 131 19.12 17.75 11.86
N VAL A 132 18.73 17.71 13.12
CA VAL A 132 17.29 17.74 13.51
C VAL A 132 16.67 19.08 13.11
N VAL A 133 17.32 20.20 13.49
CA VAL A 133 16.79 21.55 13.20
C VAL A 133 16.72 21.78 11.69
N ALA A 134 17.77 21.45 10.94
CA ALA A 134 17.77 21.59 9.49
C ALA A 134 16.65 20.77 8.83
N SER A 135 16.44 19.53 9.28
CA SER A 135 15.37 18.66 8.75
C SER A 135 13.97 19.16 9.12
N LEU A 136 13.79 19.73 10.31
CA LEU A 136 12.53 20.36 10.70
C LEU A 136 12.22 21.60 9.86
N ILE A 137 13.23 22.42 9.54
CA ILE A 137 13.06 23.58 8.66
C ILE A 137 12.65 23.13 7.25
N VAL A 138 13.34 22.14 6.67
CA VAL A 138 13.00 21.58 5.35
C VAL A 138 11.62 20.95 5.36
N ALA A 139 11.29 20.18 6.40
CA ALA A 139 9.98 19.54 6.54
C ALA A 139 8.85 20.57 6.68
N ALA A 140 9.05 21.61 7.48
CA ALA A 140 8.10 22.71 7.63
C ALA A 140 7.92 23.46 6.30
N GLY A 141 9.03 23.70 5.57
CA GLY A 141 8.97 24.30 4.24
C GLY A 141 8.12 23.48 3.27
N LEU A 142 8.38 22.19 3.15
CA LEU A 142 7.61 21.29 2.27
C LEU A 142 6.13 21.15 2.69
N ALA A 143 5.83 21.20 3.99
CA ALA A 143 4.47 21.09 4.50
C ALA A 143 3.66 22.38 4.33
N TRP A 144 4.25 23.56 4.55
CA TRP A 144 3.51 24.81 4.72
C TRP A 144 3.73 25.86 3.63
N LEU A 145 4.92 25.87 2.97
CA LEU A 145 5.18 26.84 1.92
C LEU A 145 4.51 26.41 0.62
N ASP A 146 3.94 27.36 -0.08
CA ASP A 146 3.41 27.17 -1.43
C ASP A 146 4.60 27.20 -2.41
N ILE A 147 5.13 26.00 -2.65
CA ILE A 147 6.31 25.78 -3.50
C ILE A 147 5.80 25.22 -4.82
N ASP A 148 5.56 26.10 -5.78
CA ASP A 148 5.09 25.76 -7.12
C ASP A 148 6.04 26.27 -8.21
N GLY A 149 5.80 25.89 -9.43
CA GLY A 149 6.52 26.33 -10.60
C GLY A 149 8.05 26.26 -10.46
N LEU A 150 8.74 27.38 -10.64
CA LEU A 150 10.20 27.46 -10.57
C LEU A 150 10.78 27.26 -9.15
N LEU A 151 9.98 27.41 -8.11
CA LEU A 151 10.45 27.19 -6.74
C LEU A 151 10.65 25.70 -6.43
N TRP A 152 9.89 24.81 -7.11
CA TRP A 152 10.05 23.38 -6.91
C TRP A 152 11.44 22.84 -7.27
N PRO A 153 12.02 23.11 -8.45
CA PRO A 153 13.38 22.69 -8.75
C PRO A 153 14.40 23.14 -7.71
N VAL A 154 14.25 24.36 -7.16
CA VAL A 154 15.15 24.87 -6.11
C VAL A 154 14.95 24.09 -4.81
N ALA A 155 13.72 23.89 -4.35
CA ALA A 155 13.42 23.11 -3.17
C ALA A 155 13.90 21.65 -3.32
N TRP A 156 13.68 21.05 -4.47
CA TRP A 156 14.17 19.73 -4.82
C TRP A 156 15.70 19.63 -4.74
N LEU A 157 16.43 20.59 -5.32
CA LEU A 157 17.90 20.64 -5.25
C LEU A 157 18.37 20.72 -3.79
N VAL A 158 17.71 21.50 -2.95
CA VAL A 158 18.02 21.59 -1.52
C VAL A 158 17.87 20.23 -0.84
N VAL A 159 16.74 19.55 -1.06
CA VAL A 159 16.48 18.23 -0.46
C VAL A 159 17.50 17.20 -0.97
N VAL A 160 17.77 17.16 -2.27
CA VAL A 160 18.75 16.25 -2.87
C VAL A 160 20.16 16.55 -2.36
N ALA A 161 20.53 17.82 -2.19
CA ALA A 161 21.82 18.20 -1.59
C ALA A 161 21.92 17.72 -0.13
N VAL A 162 20.86 17.88 0.68
CA VAL A 162 20.83 17.36 2.05
C VAL A 162 21.00 15.83 2.07
N LEU A 163 20.29 15.11 1.20
CA LEU A 163 20.42 13.65 1.07
C LEU A 163 21.83 13.25 0.58
N GLY A 164 22.39 13.99 -0.37
CA GLY A 164 23.76 13.78 -0.86
C GLY A 164 24.81 14.00 0.22
N LEU A 165 24.67 15.04 1.03
CA LEU A 165 25.53 15.30 2.18
C LEU A 165 25.39 14.20 3.25
N ALA A 166 24.17 13.74 3.51
CA ALA A 166 23.91 12.63 4.41
C ALA A 166 24.58 11.34 3.91
N LEU A 167 24.42 11.01 2.61
CA LEU A 167 25.05 9.87 1.98
C LEU A 167 26.58 9.95 2.07
N ARG A 168 27.16 11.13 1.78
CA ARG A 168 28.61 11.36 1.92
C ARG A 168 29.07 11.21 3.37
N ALA A 169 28.30 11.69 4.34
CA ALA A 169 28.63 11.54 5.75
C ALA A 169 28.64 10.07 6.18
N VAL A 170 27.64 9.29 5.74
CA VAL A 170 27.59 7.85 5.98
C VAL A 170 28.76 7.13 5.32
N TRP A 171 29.12 7.53 4.08
CA TRP A 171 30.23 6.92 3.34
C TRP A 171 31.59 7.21 3.95
N LYS A 172 31.85 8.44 4.38
CA LYS A 172 33.12 8.85 5.02
C LYS A 172 33.26 8.33 6.46
N GLY A 173 32.18 8.04 7.16
CA GLY A 173 32.20 7.54 8.54
C GLY A 173 32.85 6.18 8.74
N GLY A 174 33.43 5.60 7.70
CA GLY A 174 34.13 4.31 7.70
C GLY A 174 33.17 3.12 7.82
N ALA A 175 33.60 1.96 7.33
CA ALA A 175 32.91 0.71 7.60
C ALA A 175 32.88 0.54 9.12
N SER A 176 31.71 0.41 9.70
CA SER A 176 31.58 0.01 11.11
C SER A 176 32.35 -1.31 11.23
N ARG A 177 33.54 -1.29 11.81
CA ARG A 177 34.20 -2.53 12.21
C ARG A 177 33.13 -3.31 12.93
N HIS A 178 32.84 -4.52 12.45
CA HIS A 178 31.92 -5.43 13.10
C HIS A 178 32.37 -5.53 14.57
N LEU A 179 31.84 -4.66 15.40
CA LEU A 179 32.00 -4.76 16.81
C LEU A 179 31.27 -6.04 17.21
N THR A 180 32.07 -7.09 17.37
CA THR A 180 31.67 -8.42 17.87
C THR A 180 31.15 -8.35 19.30
N ASP A 181 30.71 -7.21 19.75
CA ASP A 181 30.08 -7.05 21.05
C ASP A 181 28.65 -7.62 21.00
N ARG A 182 28.62 -8.97 20.86
CA ARG A 182 27.39 -9.79 20.88
C ARG A 182 26.59 -9.65 22.17
N THR A 183 27.15 -9.02 23.19
CA THR A 183 26.56 -8.94 24.53
C THR A 183 25.66 -7.71 24.76
N ALA A 184 25.74 -6.69 23.90
CA ALA A 184 24.94 -5.45 24.02
C ALA A 184 23.69 -5.39 23.12
N MET A 185 23.35 -6.49 22.47
CA MET A 185 22.08 -6.56 21.74
C MET A 185 20.95 -6.58 22.75
N GLY A 186 20.07 -5.60 22.70
CA GLY A 186 18.82 -5.62 23.43
C GLY A 186 18.06 -6.89 23.07
N ALA A 187 18.40 -8.00 23.75
CA ALA A 187 17.66 -9.23 23.67
C ALA A 187 16.21 -8.84 23.89
N THR A 188 15.35 -9.07 22.89
CA THR A 188 13.92 -8.81 23.05
C THR A 188 13.47 -9.60 24.25
N THR A 189 13.26 -8.93 25.37
CA THR A 189 12.81 -9.58 26.61
C THR A 189 11.44 -10.18 26.36
N GLY A 190 11.06 -11.22 27.10
CA GLY A 190 9.71 -11.77 26.99
C GLY A 190 8.64 -10.70 27.19
N PHE A 191 8.87 -9.78 28.15
CA PHE A 191 8.00 -8.63 28.40
C PHE A 191 7.92 -7.69 27.19
N GLY A 192 9.04 -7.35 26.55
CA GLY A 192 9.04 -6.48 25.38
C GLY A 192 8.29 -7.07 24.18
N ALA A 193 8.47 -8.37 23.92
CA ALA A 193 7.70 -9.06 22.86
C ALA A 193 6.20 -9.09 23.19
N SER A 194 5.82 -9.34 24.45
CA SER A 194 4.41 -9.30 24.88
C SER A 194 3.82 -7.91 24.72
N ALA A 195 4.57 -6.84 25.03
CA ALA A 195 4.10 -5.46 24.84
C ALA A 195 3.80 -5.13 23.36
N VAL A 196 4.59 -5.65 22.42
CA VAL A 196 4.28 -5.48 20.98
C VAL A 196 3.05 -6.29 20.57
N LEU A 197 2.87 -7.51 21.08
CA LEU A 197 1.66 -8.29 20.82
C LEU A 197 0.41 -7.61 21.38
N VAL A 198 0.49 -7.01 22.57
CA VAL A 198 -0.60 -6.20 23.11
C VAL A 198 -0.91 -5.02 22.19
N LEU A 199 0.10 -4.30 21.69
CA LEU A 199 -0.11 -3.23 20.74
C LEU A 199 -0.79 -3.72 19.46
N ALA A 200 -0.37 -4.87 18.92
CA ALA A 200 -0.99 -5.46 17.74
C ALA A 200 -2.47 -5.81 17.98
N VAL A 201 -2.80 -6.37 19.15
CA VAL A 201 -4.19 -6.63 19.54
C VAL A 201 -4.98 -5.33 19.72
N LEU A 202 -4.43 -4.31 20.36
CA LEU A 202 -5.10 -3.01 20.51
C LEU A 202 -5.38 -2.37 19.15
N THR A 203 -4.45 -2.49 18.20
CA THR A 203 -4.65 -1.99 16.85
C THR A 203 -5.71 -2.78 16.08
N ALA A 204 -5.74 -4.11 16.26
CA ALA A 204 -6.80 -4.94 15.70
C ALA A 204 -8.18 -4.56 16.26
N VAL A 205 -8.27 -4.34 17.58
CA VAL A 205 -9.51 -3.87 18.22
C VAL A 205 -9.90 -2.48 17.70
N LEU A 206 -8.95 -1.56 17.57
CA LEU A 206 -9.22 -0.23 17.00
C LEU A 206 -9.80 -0.35 15.58
N SER A 207 -9.17 -1.15 14.71
CA SER A 207 -9.67 -1.39 13.34
C SER A 207 -11.05 -2.06 13.33
N LEU A 208 -11.35 -2.90 14.32
CA LEU A 208 -12.63 -3.60 14.44
C LEU A 208 -13.79 -2.68 14.85
N VAL A 209 -13.52 -1.68 15.71
CA VAL A 209 -14.54 -0.77 16.25
C VAL A 209 -14.62 0.57 15.51
N MET A 210 -13.69 0.83 14.62
CA MET A 210 -13.66 2.06 13.83
C MET A 210 -14.48 1.86 12.56
N VAL A 211 -15.47 2.72 12.34
CA VAL A 211 -16.22 2.85 11.10
C VAL A 211 -15.73 4.10 10.39
N ARG A 212 -15.26 3.93 9.16
CA ARG A 212 -14.81 5.02 8.30
C ARG A 212 -15.14 4.69 6.85
N PRO A 213 -16.32 5.04 6.37
CA PRO A 213 -16.74 4.72 5.01
C PRO A 213 -15.74 5.19 3.96
N ASP A 214 -15.42 4.31 3.03
CA ASP A 214 -14.52 4.63 1.92
C ASP A 214 -15.16 4.29 0.58
N GLN A 215 -15.34 5.30 -0.25
CA GLN A 215 -16.01 5.14 -1.54
C GLN A 215 -15.33 4.14 -2.49
N ASP A 216 -14.05 3.78 -2.28
CA ASP A 216 -13.39 2.73 -3.07
C ASP A 216 -13.99 1.35 -2.80
N ASP A 217 -14.69 1.15 -1.68
CA ASP A 217 -15.26 -0.13 -1.27
C ASP A 217 -16.38 -0.59 -2.19
N VAL A 218 -17.02 0.34 -2.92
CA VAL A 218 -17.96 0.01 -4.01
C VAL A 218 -17.36 -1.01 -4.98
N PHE A 219 -16.06 -0.91 -5.29
CA PHE A 219 -15.42 -1.86 -6.20
C PHE A 219 -14.74 -3.00 -5.46
N VAL A 220 -14.05 -2.68 -4.39
CA VAL A 220 -13.24 -3.65 -3.62
C VAL A 220 -14.14 -4.70 -2.99
N VAL A 221 -15.17 -4.30 -2.25
CA VAL A 221 -16.02 -5.22 -1.52
C VAL A 221 -17.10 -5.81 -2.44
N ASN A 222 -17.65 -5.04 -3.39
CA ASN A 222 -18.61 -5.58 -4.36
C ASN A 222 -18.01 -6.72 -5.19
N ARG A 223 -16.75 -6.60 -5.65
CA ARG A 223 -16.08 -7.71 -6.36
C ARG A 223 -16.00 -8.96 -5.48
N SER A 224 -15.76 -8.80 -4.19
CA SER A 224 -15.76 -9.92 -3.24
C SER A 224 -17.17 -10.54 -3.12
N ALA A 225 -18.21 -9.72 -3.02
CA ALA A 225 -19.61 -10.17 -2.96
C ALA A 225 -20.02 -10.87 -4.26
N TYR A 226 -19.58 -10.39 -5.41
CA TYR A 226 -19.81 -11.06 -6.69
C TYR A 226 -19.19 -12.46 -6.74
N VAL A 227 -17.92 -12.58 -6.34
CA VAL A 227 -17.23 -13.88 -6.31
C VAL A 227 -17.85 -14.81 -5.27
N GLU A 228 -18.38 -14.31 -4.17
CA GLU A 228 -19.13 -15.09 -3.18
C GLU A 228 -20.41 -15.68 -3.79
N ALA A 229 -21.19 -14.88 -4.51
CA ALA A 229 -22.46 -15.30 -5.10
C ALA A 229 -22.27 -16.25 -6.30
N HIS A 230 -21.21 -16.09 -7.09
CA HIS A 230 -20.99 -16.81 -8.33
C HIS A 230 -19.92 -17.89 -8.20
N ALA A 231 -20.30 -19.16 -8.40
CA ALA A 231 -19.38 -20.31 -8.32
C ALA A 231 -18.50 -20.51 -9.58
N GLY A 232 -18.74 -19.75 -10.64
CA GLY A 232 -18.08 -19.88 -11.94
C GLY A 232 -16.64 -19.31 -11.96
N ALA A 233 -16.21 -18.91 -13.15
CA ALA A 233 -14.95 -18.21 -13.37
C ALA A 233 -14.96 -16.83 -12.68
N PHE A 234 -13.77 -16.32 -12.39
CA PHE A 234 -13.64 -14.97 -11.83
C PHE A 234 -14.12 -13.90 -12.82
N PRO A 235 -14.70 -12.79 -12.33
CA PRO A 235 -15.25 -11.76 -13.20
C PRO A 235 -14.15 -11.11 -14.05
N GLU A 236 -14.43 -10.94 -15.33
CA GLU A 236 -13.56 -10.23 -16.27
C GLU A 236 -13.99 -8.79 -16.48
N ARG A 237 -15.22 -8.45 -16.07
CA ARG A 237 -15.86 -7.17 -16.30
C ARG A 237 -16.34 -6.52 -15.01
N ASP A 238 -16.94 -5.37 -15.14
CA ASP A 238 -17.49 -4.62 -14.01
C ASP A 238 -18.61 -5.40 -13.31
N THR A 239 -18.53 -5.47 -11.99
CA THR A 239 -19.52 -6.13 -11.15
C THR A 239 -20.51 -5.16 -10.48
N VAL A 240 -20.29 -3.85 -10.62
CA VAL A 240 -21.05 -2.81 -9.92
C VAL A 240 -22.18 -2.25 -10.77
N PHE A 241 -21.90 -1.86 -12.04
CA PHE A 241 -22.91 -1.24 -12.91
C PHE A 241 -23.50 -2.22 -13.93
N SER A 242 -22.69 -2.69 -14.85
CA SER A 242 -23.03 -3.76 -15.78
C SER A 242 -21.78 -4.22 -16.53
N GLU A 243 -21.84 -5.42 -17.08
CA GLU A 243 -20.74 -5.99 -17.86
C GLU A 243 -20.41 -5.20 -19.13
N GLU A 244 -21.38 -4.43 -19.66
CA GLU A 244 -21.21 -3.68 -20.89
C GLU A 244 -20.52 -2.32 -20.69
N VAL A 245 -20.59 -1.78 -19.47
CA VAL A 245 -20.27 -0.38 -19.19
C VAL A 245 -18.82 -0.15 -18.82
N LEU A 246 -18.31 -0.99 -17.96
CA LEU A 246 -16.99 -0.83 -17.35
C LEU A 246 -16.29 -2.17 -17.29
N PRO A 247 -15.34 -2.44 -18.17
CA PRO A 247 -14.49 -3.60 -17.98
C PRO A 247 -13.79 -3.46 -16.60
N VAL A 248 -13.97 -4.44 -15.74
CA VAL A 248 -13.32 -4.53 -14.39
C VAL A 248 -11.82 -4.30 -14.51
N GLU A 249 -11.33 -4.69 -15.65
CA GLU A 249 -9.91 -4.68 -15.94
C GLU A 249 -9.67 -4.00 -17.26
N ARG A 250 -8.95 -2.90 -17.16
CA ARG A 250 -8.29 -2.39 -18.34
C ARG A 250 -7.25 -3.43 -18.76
N PRO A 251 -7.13 -3.77 -20.05
CA PRO A 251 -6.10 -4.70 -20.51
C PRO A 251 -4.69 -4.36 -19.99
N ALA A 252 -4.45 -3.07 -19.76
CA ALA A 252 -3.20 -2.51 -19.28
C ALA A 252 -2.91 -2.71 -17.78
N VAL A 253 -3.89 -3.11 -16.97
CA VAL A 253 -3.71 -3.23 -15.52
C VAL A 253 -4.01 -4.66 -15.09
N LEU A 254 -3.05 -5.32 -14.46
CA LEU A 254 -3.28 -6.62 -13.85
C LEU A 254 -4.31 -6.49 -12.73
N PRO A 255 -5.34 -7.35 -12.72
CA PRO A 255 -6.36 -7.33 -11.69
C PRO A 255 -5.79 -7.72 -10.33
N THR A 256 -6.28 -7.07 -9.30
CA THR A 256 -5.99 -7.44 -7.92
C THR A 256 -6.66 -8.78 -7.58
N SER A 257 -6.00 -9.58 -6.74
CA SER A 257 -6.44 -10.92 -6.38
C SER A 257 -7.01 -11.02 -4.95
N ILE A 258 -6.86 -9.97 -4.14
CA ILE A 258 -7.29 -10.01 -2.74
C ILE A 258 -8.80 -10.04 -2.62
N GLU A 259 -9.52 -9.29 -3.42
CA GLU A 259 -10.97 -9.25 -3.42
C GLU A 259 -11.56 -10.62 -3.82
N PRO A 260 -11.10 -11.26 -4.91
CA PRO A 260 -11.46 -12.63 -5.21
C PRO A 260 -11.11 -13.63 -4.10
N LEU A 261 -10.01 -13.45 -3.36
CA LEU A 261 -9.71 -14.30 -2.20
C LEU A 261 -10.77 -14.16 -1.11
N VAL A 262 -11.15 -12.95 -0.77
CA VAL A 262 -12.17 -12.68 0.26
C VAL A 262 -13.50 -13.31 -0.15
N GLY A 263 -13.96 -13.08 -1.39
CA GLY A 263 -15.20 -13.69 -1.89
C GLY A 263 -15.16 -15.22 -1.94
N THR A 264 -14.00 -15.78 -2.35
CA THR A 264 -13.81 -17.24 -2.38
C THR A 264 -13.89 -17.85 -0.98
N LEU A 265 -13.31 -17.20 0.01
CA LEU A 265 -13.36 -17.64 1.41
C LEU A 265 -14.77 -17.45 2.00
N ALA A 266 -15.42 -16.32 1.75
CA ALA A 266 -16.77 -16.01 2.22
C ALA A 266 -17.77 -17.07 1.71
N ALA A 267 -17.66 -17.49 0.47
CA ALA A 267 -18.50 -18.56 -0.09
C ALA A 267 -18.38 -19.91 0.63
N ARG A 268 -17.40 -20.11 1.49
CA ARG A 268 -17.15 -21.35 2.25
C ARG A 268 -17.32 -21.17 3.76
N LEU A 269 -17.47 -19.95 4.22
CA LEU A 269 -17.64 -19.60 5.61
C LEU A 269 -19.10 -19.12 5.85
N PRO A 270 -19.61 -19.23 7.07
CA PRO A 270 -20.97 -18.75 7.38
C PRO A 270 -20.99 -17.21 7.60
N VAL A 271 -20.19 -16.47 6.84
CA VAL A 271 -20.06 -15.01 6.93
C VAL A 271 -19.92 -14.43 5.53
N GLY A 272 -20.65 -13.36 5.24
CA GLY A 272 -20.58 -12.70 3.93
C GLY A 272 -19.27 -11.94 3.70
N SER A 273 -19.00 -11.62 2.44
CA SER A 273 -17.77 -10.94 2.00
C SER A 273 -17.50 -9.63 2.72
N ALA A 274 -18.51 -8.80 2.92
CA ALA A 274 -18.37 -7.53 3.65
C ALA A 274 -17.95 -7.78 5.10
N ALA A 275 -18.58 -8.73 5.79
CA ALA A 275 -18.20 -9.08 7.16
C ALA A 275 -16.79 -9.68 7.23
N LEU A 276 -16.43 -10.54 6.28
CA LEU A 276 -15.08 -11.09 6.24
C LEU A 276 -14.02 -10.00 5.96
N ALA A 277 -14.31 -9.04 5.08
CA ALA A 277 -13.42 -7.92 4.79
C ALA A 277 -13.23 -7.02 6.03
N TYR A 278 -14.31 -6.50 6.58
CA TYR A 278 -14.26 -5.49 7.63
C TYR A 278 -13.98 -6.07 9.03
N LEU A 279 -14.63 -7.18 9.40
CA LEU A 279 -14.53 -7.74 10.75
C LEU A 279 -13.48 -8.85 10.87
N GLY A 280 -13.02 -9.41 9.76
CA GLY A 280 -12.02 -10.47 9.72
C GLY A 280 -10.65 -10.00 9.22
N LEU A 281 -10.59 -9.58 7.95
CA LEU A 281 -9.33 -9.22 7.28
C LEU A 281 -8.74 -7.93 7.87
N ALA A 282 -9.55 -6.90 8.09
CA ALA A 282 -9.08 -5.61 8.57
C ALA A 282 -8.33 -5.69 9.90
N PRO A 283 -8.90 -6.23 10.99
CA PRO A 283 -8.18 -6.33 12.27
C PRO A 283 -6.93 -7.21 12.17
N LEU A 284 -6.97 -8.29 11.39
CA LEU A 284 -5.81 -9.15 11.16
C LEU A 284 -4.67 -8.38 10.48
N MET A 285 -4.95 -7.63 9.42
CA MET A 285 -3.93 -6.89 8.66
C MET A 285 -3.38 -5.71 9.45
N ALA A 286 -4.20 -5.03 10.24
CA ALA A 286 -3.75 -3.98 11.17
C ALA A 286 -2.75 -4.54 12.20
N ALA A 287 -3.03 -5.69 12.82
CA ALA A 287 -2.11 -6.36 13.73
C ALA A 287 -0.79 -6.79 13.05
N LEU A 288 -0.88 -7.37 11.84
CA LEU A 288 0.30 -7.79 11.08
C LEU A 288 1.16 -6.60 10.65
N GLY A 289 0.57 -5.43 10.37
CA GLY A 289 1.29 -4.18 10.10
C GLY A 289 2.17 -3.74 11.26
N VAL A 290 1.67 -3.84 12.51
CA VAL A 290 2.47 -3.60 13.72
C VAL A 290 3.65 -4.57 13.81
N LEU A 291 3.41 -5.86 13.59
CA LEU A 291 4.46 -6.89 13.65
C LEU A 291 5.51 -6.70 12.54
N ALA A 292 5.09 -6.30 11.34
CA ALA A 292 5.98 -6.03 10.21
C ALA A 292 6.89 -4.82 10.50
N THR A 293 6.33 -3.75 11.07
CA THR A 293 7.09 -2.58 11.52
C THR A 293 8.09 -2.97 12.62
N TRP A 294 7.67 -3.75 13.60
CA TRP A 294 8.55 -4.25 14.65
C TRP A 294 9.71 -5.11 14.12
N ARG A 295 9.43 -6.01 13.16
CA ARG A 295 10.46 -6.80 12.48
C ARG A 295 11.49 -5.90 11.79
N LEU A 296 11.03 -4.90 11.04
CA LEU A 296 11.91 -3.96 10.35
C LEU A 296 12.79 -3.17 11.32
N LEU A 297 12.22 -2.64 12.42
CA LEU A 297 12.96 -1.91 13.46
C LEU A 297 14.04 -2.76 14.12
N ARG A 298 13.75 -4.05 14.37
CA ARG A 298 14.76 -5.00 14.86
C ARG A 298 15.88 -5.25 13.84
N ALA A 299 15.52 -5.40 12.56
CA ALA A 299 16.49 -5.61 11.49
C ALA A 299 17.39 -4.39 11.26
N LEU A 300 16.89 -3.19 11.49
CA LEU A 300 17.66 -1.94 11.45
C LEU A 300 18.57 -1.75 12.68
N GLY A 301 18.52 -2.67 13.66
CA GLY A 301 19.38 -2.64 14.84
C GLY A 301 19.00 -1.59 15.89
N MET A 302 17.74 -1.23 15.98
CA MET A 302 17.26 -0.29 16.99
C MET A 302 17.43 -0.87 18.40
N ARG A 303 18.00 -0.06 19.35
CA ARG A 303 18.18 -0.49 20.77
C ARG A 303 16.86 -0.70 21.50
N ALA A 304 15.87 0.13 21.22
CA ALA A 304 14.54 0.09 21.84
C ALA A 304 13.45 -0.16 20.80
N PRO A 305 13.46 -1.33 20.10
CA PRO A 305 12.53 -1.59 19.01
C PRO A 305 11.07 -1.61 19.45
N VAL A 306 10.81 -2.00 20.71
CA VAL A 306 9.46 -1.98 21.30
C VAL A 306 8.94 -0.55 21.40
N LEU A 307 9.71 0.36 22.00
CA LEU A 307 9.33 1.76 22.14
C LEU A 307 9.16 2.42 20.77
N ALA A 308 10.06 2.14 19.82
CA ALA A 308 9.96 2.65 18.46
C ALA A 308 8.70 2.13 17.73
N THR A 309 8.33 0.86 17.93
CA THR A 309 7.08 0.32 17.37
C THR A 309 5.86 1.02 17.94
N TRP A 310 5.80 1.22 19.28
CA TRP A 310 4.72 1.97 19.92
C TRP A 310 4.64 3.42 19.38
N ALA A 311 5.76 4.13 19.34
CA ALA A 311 5.79 5.51 18.86
C ALA A 311 5.37 5.64 17.39
N GLY A 312 5.84 4.76 16.51
CA GLY A 312 5.45 4.73 15.10
C GLY A 312 3.97 4.34 14.90
N THR A 313 3.45 3.40 15.69
CA THR A 313 2.04 3.00 15.62
C THR A 313 1.12 4.10 16.15
N LEU A 314 1.44 4.71 17.27
CA LEU A 314 0.67 5.84 17.82
C LEU A 314 0.70 7.05 16.89
N PHE A 315 1.84 7.30 16.21
CA PHE A 315 1.89 8.33 15.15
C PHE A 315 0.85 8.03 14.07
N LEU A 316 0.73 6.79 13.60
CA LEU A 316 -0.28 6.43 12.59
C LEU A 316 -1.71 6.70 13.05
N VAL A 317 -2.01 6.46 14.34
CA VAL A 317 -3.33 6.79 14.92
C VAL A 317 -3.60 8.29 14.90
N LEU A 318 -2.56 9.13 14.91
CA LEU A 318 -2.65 10.59 14.91
C LEU A 318 -2.48 11.22 13.50
N ASP A 319 -2.33 10.39 12.46
CA ASP A 319 -2.10 10.79 11.07
C ASP A 319 -3.35 10.56 10.20
N GLY A 320 -4.46 11.23 10.54
CA GLY A 320 -5.74 11.10 9.85
C GLY A 320 -6.12 12.27 8.93
N ALA A 321 -5.27 13.30 8.84
CA ALA A 321 -5.63 14.55 8.18
C ALA A 321 -5.92 14.41 6.68
N MET A 322 -5.27 13.49 5.98
CA MET A 322 -5.39 13.33 4.53
C MET A 322 -5.86 11.95 4.14
N HIS A 323 -6.67 11.87 3.07
CA HIS A 323 -7.14 10.58 2.55
C HIS A 323 -6.00 9.62 2.18
N GLY A 324 -4.91 10.13 1.63
CA GLY A 324 -3.71 9.38 1.25
C GLY A 324 -2.73 9.11 2.38
N SER A 325 -3.02 9.52 3.63
CA SER A 325 -2.08 9.39 4.75
C SER A 325 -1.83 7.96 5.17
N PHE A 326 -0.66 7.72 5.74
CA PHE A 326 -0.28 6.40 6.25
C PHE A 326 -1.20 5.94 7.37
N GLY A 327 -1.68 6.86 8.22
CA GLY A 327 -2.60 6.54 9.30
C GLY A 327 -3.95 6.04 8.79
N ASN A 328 -4.49 6.67 7.76
CA ASN A 328 -5.75 6.24 7.15
C ASN A 328 -5.67 4.87 6.48
N PHE A 329 -4.50 4.49 5.94
CA PHE A 329 -4.30 3.12 5.43
C PHE A 329 -4.04 2.10 6.54
N PHE A 330 -3.68 2.53 7.74
CA PHE A 330 -3.29 1.63 8.81
C PHE A 330 -4.47 0.90 9.46
N ALA A 331 -5.40 1.62 10.07
CA ALA A 331 -6.53 1.02 10.78
C ALA A 331 -7.87 1.27 10.07
N GLY A 332 -8.01 2.42 9.41
CA GLY A 332 -9.26 2.83 8.79
C GLY A 332 -9.55 2.21 7.43
N ARG A 333 -8.60 1.49 6.82
CA ARG A 333 -8.75 0.91 5.47
C ARG A 333 -7.95 -0.39 5.31
N SER A 334 -7.65 -1.07 6.41
CA SER A 334 -6.74 -2.22 6.43
C SER A 334 -7.25 -3.46 5.69
N TRP A 335 -8.53 -3.50 5.28
CA TRP A 335 -9.08 -4.53 4.37
C TRP A 335 -8.71 -4.30 2.90
N GLN A 336 -8.38 -3.07 2.50
CA GLN A 336 -8.06 -2.75 1.10
C GLN A 336 -6.67 -3.27 0.74
N GLY A 337 -6.53 -3.90 -0.42
CA GLY A 337 -5.25 -4.46 -0.88
C GLY A 337 -4.10 -3.45 -0.84
N LYS A 338 -4.36 -2.19 -1.21
CA LYS A 338 -3.35 -1.10 -1.15
C LYS A 338 -2.84 -0.83 0.28
N ALA A 339 -3.71 -0.96 1.29
CA ALA A 339 -3.33 -0.80 2.69
C ALA A 339 -2.51 -2.01 3.19
N VAL A 340 -2.94 -3.23 2.85
CA VAL A 340 -2.17 -4.45 3.14
C VAL A 340 -0.78 -4.39 2.51
N PHE A 341 -0.67 -3.93 1.27
CA PHE A 341 0.61 -3.73 0.59
C PHE A 341 1.50 -2.77 1.36
N LEU A 342 0.98 -1.59 1.71
CA LEU A 342 1.73 -0.54 2.39
C LEU A 342 2.21 -0.96 3.78
N MET A 343 1.33 -1.58 4.59
CA MET A 343 1.62 -1.86 6.00
C MET A 343 2.29 -3.20 6.26
N LEU A 344 2.10 -4.19 5.40
CA LEU A 344 2.66 -5.53 5.57
C LEU A 344 3.77 -5.82 4.57
N VAL A 345 3.51 -5.60 3.26
CA VAL A 345 4.44 -6.04 2.21
C VAL A 345 5.64 -5.11 2.10
N VAL A 346 5.45 -3.79 2.12
CA VAL A 346 6.55 -2.82 2.01
C VAL A 346 7.59 -3.00 3.13
N PRO A 347 7.23 -3.04 4.43
CA PRO A 347 8.21 -3.34 5.49
C PRO A 347 8.87 -4.71 5.34
N THR A 348 8.15 -5.69 4.81
CA THR A 348 8.68 -7.03 4.52
C THR A 348 9.73 -6.99 3.40
N LEU A 349 9.48 -6.26 2.33
CA LEU A 349 10.43 -6.06 1.24
C LEU A 349 11.69 -5.33 1.71
N TRP A 350 11.57 -4.29 2.55
CA TRP A 350 12.70 -3.62 3.18
C TRP A 350 13.53 -4.58 4.02
N HIS A 351 12.88 -5.43 4.84
CA HIS A 351 13.55 -6.44 5.66
C HIS A 351 14.32 -7.46 4.81
N HIS A 352 13.65 -8.07 3.81
CA HIS A 352 14.28 -9.11 3.00
C HIS A 352 15.30 -8.56 2.00
N GLY A 353 15.09 -7.38 1.46
CA GLY A 353 16.06 -6.69 0.62
C GLY A 353 17.36 -6.40 1.37
N GLN A 354 17.24 -5.85 2.58
CA GLN A 354 18.39 -5.62 3.47
C GLN A 354 19.16 -6.93 3.77
N ALA A 355 18.45 -7.99 4.08
CA ALA A 355 19.06 -9.28 4.38
C ALA A 355 19.68 -9.94 3.13
N LEU A 356 19.04 -9.82 1.96
CA LEU A 356 19.56 -10.28 0.68
C LEU A 356 20.87 -9.58 0.32
N GLY A 357 20.94 -8.26 0.49
CA GLY A 357 22.15 -7.49 0.24
C GLY A 357 23.30 -7.86 1.19
N ARG A 358 23.02 -8.11 2.50
CA ARG A 358 24.04 -8.51 3.48
C ARG A 358 24.54 -9.94 3.28
N ASN A 359 23.62 -10.91 3.12
CA ASN A 359 23.93 -12.33 3.23
C ASN A 359 23.89 -13.08 1.88
N GLY A 360 23.17 -12.52 0.88
CA GLY A 360 22.99 -13.16 -0.42
C GLY A 360 22.18 -14.46 -0.37
N SER A 361 21.40 -14.69 0.69
CA SER A 361 20.66 -15.93 0.92
C SER A 361 19.54 -16.12 -0.12
N LYS A 362 19.47 -17.31 -0.73
CA LYS A 362 18.40 -17.72 -1.66
C LYS A 362 17.00 -17.55 -1.06
N ARG A 363 16.88 -17.76 0.23
CA ARG A 363 15.61 -17.61 0.94
C ARG A 363 15.10 -16.17 0.91
N HIS A 364 15.96 -15.17 1.23
CA HIS A 364 15.52 -13.78 1.17
C HIS A 364 15.18 -13.35 -0.25
N LEU A 365 15.82 -13.97 -1.26
CA LEU A 365 15.44 -13.84 -2.65
C LEU A 365 14.01 -14.38 -2.90
N VAL A 366 13.72 -15.59 -2.44
CA VAL A 366 12.40 -16.24 -2.62
C VAL A 366 11.30 -15.45 -1.92
N ILE A 367 11.51 -15.07 -0.64
CA ILE A 367 10.48 -14.31 0.09
C ILE A 367 10.37 -12.87 -0.43
N GLY A 368 11.46 -12.24 -0.86
CA GLY A 368 11.41 -10.95 -1.55
C GLY A 368 10.61 -11.03 -2.84
N GLY A 369 10.84 -12.07 -3.66
CA GLY A 369 10.03 -12.34 -4.87
C GLY A 369 8.57 -12.65 -4.56
N ALA A 370 8.30 -13.41 -3.49
CA ALA A 370 6.94 -13.62 -3.01
C ALA A 370 6.27 -12.30 -2.57
N GLY A 371 7.00 -11.39 -1.92
CA GLY A 371 6.50 -10.06 -1.58
C GLY A 371 6.15 -9.23 -2.83
N ILE A 372 6.95 -9.33 -3.89
CA ILE A 372 6.64 -8.71 -5.18
C ILE A 372 5.33 -9.27 -5.76
N LEU A 373 5.20 -10.61 -5.83
CA LEU A 373 3.99 -11.27 -6.35
C LEU A 373 2.75 -10.95 -5.50
N ALA A 374 2.86 -11.03 -4.17
CA ALA A 374 1.79 -10.65 -3.27
C ALA A 374 1.37 -9.19 -3.50
N GLY A 375 2.35 -8.29 -3.66
CA GLY A 375 2.10 -6.88 -3.95
C GLY A 375 1.27 -6.67 -5.22
N LEU A 376 1.61 -7.36 -6.32
CA LEU A 376 0.84 -7.31 -7.58
C LEU A 376 -0.62 -7.76 -7.39
N GLY A 377 -0.86 -8.77 -6.56
CA GLY A 377 -2.21 -9.21 -6.22
C GLY A 377 -2.97 -8.26 -5.29
N LEU A 378 -2.28 -7.32 -4.65
CA LEU A 378 -2.87 -6.37 -3.70
C LEU A 378 -3.13 -4.99 -4.32
N THR A 379 -2.27 -4.53 -5.21
CA THR A 379 -2.40 -3.22 -5.86
C THR A 379 -1.52 -3.11 -7.11
N SER A 380 -2.03 -2.47 -8.14
CA SER A 380 -1.25 -2.17 -9.36
C SER A 380 0.01 -1.32 -9.08
N SER A 381 -0.04 -0.46 -8.06
CA SER A 381 1.12 0.36 -7.65
C SER A 381 2.31 -0.46 -7.17
N ALA A 382 2.11 -1.72 -6.78
CA ALA A 382 3.19 -2.62 -6.42
C ALA A 382 4.14 -2.90 -7.61
N ALA A 383 3.68 -2.71 -8.85
CA ALA A 383 4.49 -2.89 -10.05
C ALA A 383 5.73 -1.98 -10.07
N PHE A 384 5.66 -0.79 -9.50
CA PHE A 384 6.81 0.12 -9.43
C PHE A 384 7.35 0.30 -7.99
N ILE A 385 6.50 0.26 -6.96
CA ILE A 385 6.94 0.41 -5.56
C ILE A 385 7.71 -0.83 -5.08
N GLY A 386 7.21 -2.02 -5.38
CA GLY A 386 7.82 -3.27 -4.92
C GLY A 386 9.28 -3.43 -5.36
N PRO A 387 9.59 -3.35 -6.67
CA PRO A 387 10.96 -3.35 -7.18
C PRO A 387 11.82 -2.23 -6.58
N SER A 388 11.28 -1.01 -6.49
CA SER A 388 12.00 0.14 -5.94
C SER A 388 12.46 -0.14 -4.50
N VAL A 389 11.58 -0.68 -3.66
CA VAL A 389 11.91 -1.04 -2.27
C VAL A 389 12.93 -2.18 -2.21
N LEU A 390 12.67 -3.29 -2.90
CA LEU A 390 13.53 -4.47 -2.82
C LEU A 390 14.94 -4.20 -3.35
N VAL A 391 15.03 -3.52 -4.51
CA VAL A 391 16.30 -3.18 -5.15
C VAL A 391 17.05 -2.14 -4.32
N ALA A 392 16.39 -1.09 -3.84
CA ALA A 392 17.01 -0.05 -3.01
C ALA A 392 17.58 -0.62 -1.71
N ALA A 393 16.81 -1.45 -0.99
CA ALA A 393 17.25 -2.11 0.24
C ALA A 393 18.44 -3.05 0.00
N THR A 394 18.37 -3.82 -1.09
CA THR A 394 19.45 -4.74 -1.48
C THR A 394 20.70 -3.97 -1.90
N ALA A 395 20.57 -2.93 -2.73
CA ALA A 395 21.68 -2.11 -3.18
C ALA A 395 22.42 -1.45 -2.00
N ALA A 396 21.66 -0.84 -1.09
CA ALA A 396 22.20 -0.17 0.09
C ALA A 396 23.13 -1.10 0.89
N THR A 397 22.70 -2.32 1.15
CA THR A 397 23.46 -3.27 1.97
C THR A 397 24.46 -4.11 1.18
N ALA A 398 24.23 -4.37 -0.10
CA ALA A 398 25.18 -5.05 -0.98
C ALA A 398 26.40 -4.18 -1.25
N LEU A 399 26.23 -2.87 -1.44
CA LEU A 399 27.33 -1.91 -1.61
C LEU A 399 28.15 -1.79 -0.32
N ASP A 400 27.49 -1.75 0.85
CA ASP A 400 28.17 -1.75 2.14
C ASP A 400 28.99 -3.04 2.37
N ALA A 401 28.46 -4.18 1.92
CA ALA A 401 29.13 -5.48 2.02
C ALA A 401 30.19 -5.72 0.91
N GLY A 402 30.41 -4.78 -0.01
CA GLY A 402 31.29 -4.96 -1.16
C GLY A 402 30.83 -6.04 -2.15
N GLN A 403 29.52 -6.31 -2.22
CA GLN A 403 28.93 -7.40 -3.00
C GLN A 403 27.88 -6.92 -4.02
N PRO A 404 28.22 -6.03 -4.97
CA PRO A 404 27.25 -5.41 -5.88
C PRO A 404 26.47 -6.43 -6.75
N ARG A 405 27.06 -7.61 -7.01
CA ARG A 405 26.37 -8.69 -7.76
C ARG A 405 25.06 -9.14 -7.12
N ARG A 406 24.86 -8.89 -5.83
CA ARG A 406 23.60 -9.22 -5.11
C ARG A 406 22.43 -8.35 -5.57
N ILE A 407 22.69 -7.17 -6.12
CA ILE A 407 21.67 -6.29 -6.71
C ILE A 407 20.98 -7.01 -7.88
N GLY A 408 21.75 -7.73 -8.72
CA GLY A 408 21.19 -8.53 -9.81
C GLY A 408 20.16 -9.57 -9.34
N ARG A 409 20.31 -10.11 -8.11
CA ARG A 409 19.30 -11.04 -7.55
C ARG A 409 18.00 -10.33 -7.22
N ALA A 410 18.04 -9.11 -6.69
CA ALA A 410 16.83 -8.33 -6.44
C ALA A 410 16.14 -7.96 -7.75
N LEU A 411 16.88 -7.64 -8.81
CA LEU A 411 16.32 -7.43 -10.15
C LEU A 411 15.63 -8.69 -10.68
N VAL A 412 16.24 -9.87 -10.51
CA VAL A 412 15.60 -11.15 -10.87
C VAL A 412 14.32 -11.38 -10.11
N ALA A 413 14.28 -11.08 -8.79
CA ALA A 413 13.06 -11.18 -7.99
C ALA A 413 11.97 -10.20 -8.46
N SER A 414 12.35 -9.12 -9.14
CA SER A 414 11.42 -8.09 -9.65
C SER A 414 10.94 -8.38 -11.09
N VAL A 415 11.39 -9.45 -11.74
CA VAL A 415 10.96 -9.82 -13.10
C VAL A 415 9.43 -9.92 -13.25
N PRO A 416 8.67 -10.47 -12.29
CA PRO A 416 7.20 -10.50 -12.41
C PRO A 416 6.56 -9.11 -12.63
N THR A 417 7.10 -8.07 -12.01
CA THR A 417 6.58 -6.70 -12.21
C THR A 417 6.97 -6.10 -13.54
N LEU A 418 8.17 -6.43 -14.05
CA LEU A 418 8.57 -6.04 -15.40
C LEU A 418 7.69 -6.71 -16.45
N LEU A 419 7.37 -7.99 -16.28
CA LEU A 419 6.44 -8.71 -17.16
C LEU A 419 5.03 -8.10 -17.09
N ALA A 420 4.55 -7.74 -15.90
CA ALA A 420 3.28 -7.05 -15.71
C ALA A 420 3.26 -5.69 -16.41
N GLY A 421 4.33 -4.91 -16.29
CA GLY A 421 4.51 -3.63 -16.99
C GLY A 421 4.55 -3.79 -18.51
N LEU A 422 5.30 -4.78 -19.01
CA LEU A 422 5.36 -5.09 -20.45
C LEU A 422 4.01 -5.55 -20.98
N TYR A 423 3.27 -6.36 -20.22
CA TYR A 423 1.91 -6.75 -20.56
C TYR A 423 1.01 -5.52 -20.68
N ALA A 424 1.07 -4.62 -19.70
CA ALA A 424 0.33 -3.37 -19.72
C ALA A 424 0.63 -2.54 -20.98
N LEU A 425 1.90 -2.36 -21.32
CA LEU A 425 2.33 -1.62 -22.50
C LEU A 425 1.89 -2.30 -23.82
N ALA A 426 1.98 -3.64 -23.89
CA ALA A 426 1.59 -4.38 -25.08
C ALA A 426 0.07 -4.39 -25.32
N ALA A 427 -0.72 -4.28 -24.27
CA ALA A 427 -2.19 -4.27 -24.34
C ALA A 427 -2.77 -2.90 -24.78
N GLU A 428 -1.94 -1.84 -24.83
CA GLU A 428 -2.39 -0.45 -25.05
C GLU A 428 -2.34 0.15 -26.47
N PRO A 429 -1.82 -0.46 -27.54
CA PRO A 429 -1.52 0.30 -28.77
C PRO A 429 -2.71 0.96 -29.45
N GLN A 430 -3.94 0.65 -29.08
CA GLN A 430 -5.15 1.17 -29.77
C GLN A 430 -6.13 1.97 -28.90
N ARG A 431 -5.86 2.13 -27.59
CA ARG A 431 -6.77 2.79 -26.63
C ARG A 431 -6.16 3.94 -25.84
N LEU A 432 -4.91 4.30 -26.11
CA LEU A 432 -4.21 5.38 -25.41
C LEU A 432 -4.96 6.73 -25.52
N ASP A 433 -5.52 7.03 -26.66
CA ASP A 433 -6.25 8.30 -26.88
C ASP A 433 -7.58 8.35 -26.11
N ASP A 434 -8.32 7.24 -26.06
CA ASP A 434 -9.59 7.16 -25.34
C ASP A 434 -9.38 7.11 -23.81
N VAL A 435 -8.32 6.43 -23.37
CA VAL A 435 -7.96 6.29 -21.94
C VAL A 435 -7.35 7.58 -21.41
N ALA A 436 -6.50 8.26 -22.18
CA ALA A 436 -5.93 9.55 -21.78
C ALA A 436 -7.02 10.62 -21.66
N ALA A 437 -7.95 10.67 -22.62
CA ALA A 437 -9.10 11.56 -22.56
C ALA A 437 -10.09 11.19 -21.44
N GLY A 438 -10.20 9.91 -21.07
CA GLY A 438 -11.04 9.44 -19.98
C GLY A 438 -10.38 9.60 -18.60
N ALA A 439 -9.10 9.28 -18.46
CA ALA A 439 -8.38 9.37 -17.20
C ALA A 439 -8.20 10.82 -16.72
N GLY A 440 -7.90 11.74 -17.61
CA GLY A 440 -7.82 13.18 -17.29
C GLY A 440 -9.15 13.74 -16.76
N ARG A 441 -10.28 13.25 -17.28
CA ARG A 441 -11.62 13.67 -16.81
C ARG A 441 -12.07 13.00 -15.52
N VAL A 442 -11.67 11.76 -15.27
CA VAL A 442 -11.96 11.08 -13.99
C VAL A 442 -11.18 11.71 -12.86
N LEU A 443 -9.93 12.12 -13.10
CA LEU A 443 -9.12 12.81 -12.10
C LEU A 443 -9.65 14.23 -11.82
N ALA A 444 -10.16 14.95 -12.82
CA ALA A 444 -10.78 16.25 -12.62
C ALA A 444 -12.08 16.18 -11.79
N ALA A 445 -12.73 15.02 -11.73
CA ALA A 445 -13.97 14.82 -10.99
C ALA A 445 -13.78 14.36 -9.54
N ILE A 446 -12.60 13.88 -9.16
CA ILE A 446 -12.29 13.53 -7.78
C ILE A 446 -11.76 14.81 -7.10
N ASP A 447 -12.11 15.05 -5.82
CA ASP A 447 -11.54 16.18 -5.03
C ASP A 447 -9.99 16.18 -5.00
N ILE A 448 -9.38 15.05 -5.31
CA ILE A 448 -7.96 14.94 -5.68
C ILE A 448 -7.65 15.84 -6.89
N GLY A 449 -8.56 16.00 -7.83
CA GLY A 449 -8.44 16.95 -8.93
C GLY A 449 -8.28 18.37 -8.44
N ARG A 450 -9.01 18.82 -7.44
CA ARG A 450 -8.84 20.14 -6.85
C ARG A 450 -7.50 20.33 -6.13
N LEU A 451 -6.96 19.27 -5.52
CA LEU A 451 -5.61 19.26 -4.94
C LEU A 451 -4.52 19.16 -6.02
N LEU A 452 -4.87 18.61 -7.18
CA LEU A 452 -4.00 18.41 -8.34
C LEU A 452 -4.37 19.32 -9.53
N ASP A 453 -5.35 20.24 -9.38
CA ASP A 453 -5.87 21.15 -10.42
C ASP A 453 -4.82 22.13 -10.98
N SER A 454 -3.67 22.18 -10.36
CA SER A 454 -2.49 22.92 -10.84
C SER A 454 -1.56 22.07 -11.73
N GLY A 455 -2.06 20.97 -12.30
CA GLY A 455 -1.21 19.97 -12.91
C GLY A 455 -0.52 19.12 -11.82
N THR A 456 0.20 18.10 -12.19
CA THR A 456 0.85 17.12 -11.33
C THR A 456 1.98 17.70 -10.48
N GLU A 457 1.69 18.67 -9.61
CA GLU A 457 2.72 19.33 -8.79
C GLU A 457 3.25 18.41 -7.70
N PRO A 458 4.56 18.19 -7.63
CA PRO A 458 5.17 17.29 -6.64
C PRO A 458 4.84 17.65 -5.19
N VAL A 459 4.67 18.94 -4.89
CA VAL A 459 4.31 19.43 -3.55
C VAL A 459 2.88 19.05 -3.20
N ALA A 460 1.95 19.18 -4.14
CA ALA A 460 0.56 18.73 -3.95
C ALA A 460 0.51 17.24 -3.61
N MET A 461 1.33 16.41 -4.25
CA MET A 461 1.44 14.98 -3.94
C MET A 461 2.02 14.70 -2.56
N VAL A 462 3.08 15.43 -2.16
CA VAL A 462 3.61 15.33 -0.79
C VAL A 462 2.51 15.69 0.21
N ARG A 463 1.78 16.76 -0.03
CA ARG A 463 0.66 17.20 0.82
C ARG A 463 -0.51 16.24 0.81
N PHE A 464 -0.80 15.60 -0.31
CA PHE A 464 -1.85 14.59 -0.40
C PHE A 464 -1.58 13.36 0.49
N VAL A 465 -0.30 12.99 0.66
CA VAL A 465 0.10 11.84 1.49
C VAL A 465 0.39 12.26 2.93
N PHE A 466 1.16 13.31 3.13
CA PHE A 466 1.59 13.72 4.47
C PHE A 466 0.71 14.80 5.09
N GLY A 467 -0.09 15.52 4.28
CA GLY A 467 -0.86 16.67 4.73
C GLY A 467 -0.02 17.95 4.85
N GLN A 468 -0.65 18.95 5.46
CA GLN A 468 -0.05 20.28 5.73
C GLN A 468 0.10 20.54 7.24
N GLY A 469 -0.26 19.56 8.07
CA GLY A 469 -0.26 19.71 9.53
C GLY A 469 1.03 19.28 10.21
N PRO A 470 1.05 19.30 11.55
CA PRO A 470 2.20 18.87 12.35
C PRO A 470 2.64 17.43 12.10
N ALA A 471 1.70 16.53 11.76
CA ALA A 471 2.01 15.14 11.41
C ALA A 471 2.89 15.07 10.15
N ALA A 472 2.64 15.92 9.14
CA ALA A 472 3.48 16.02 7.95
C ALA A 472 4.92 16.42 8.30
N VAL A 473 5.08 17.42 9.15
CA VAL A 473 6.42 17.88 9.59
C VAL A 473 7.17 16.76 10.29
N VAL A 474 6.51 16.02 11.19
CA VAL A 474 7.12 14.88 11.90
C VAL A 474 7.51 13.77 10.92
N ALA A 475 6.64 13.40 9.99
CA ALA A 475 6.89 12.33 9.02
C ALA A 475 8.04 12.68 8.06
N ILE A 476 8.02 13.89 7.46
CA ILE A 476 9.06 14.35 6.52
C ILE A 476 10.40 14.51 7.25
N ALA A 477 10.41 15.12 8.45
CA ALA A 477 11.63 15.25 9.26
C ALA A 477 12.18 13.87 9.64
N ALA A 478 11.32 12.91 9.96
CA ALA A 478 11.75 11.53 10.23
C ALA A 478 12.34 10.86 8.98
N ALA A 479 11.73 11.05 7.81
CA ALA A 479 12.27 10.53 6.55
C ALA A 479 13.68 11.08 6.24
N LEU A 480 13.94 12.35 6.57
CA LEU A 480 15.23 12.98 6.35
C LEU A 480 16.28 12.67 7.42
N THR A 481 15.89 12.26 8.65
CA THR A 481 16.82 12.12 9.79
C THR A 481 16.95 10.71 10.36
N ALA A 482 16.05 9.79 10.05
CA ALA A 482 16.05 8.44 10.64
C ALA A 482 17.39 7.70 10.45
N TRP A 483 18.11 7.94 9.34
CA TRP A 483 19.43 7.38 9.07
C TRP A 483 20.48 7.75 10.12
N ALA A 484 20.34 8.90 10.76
CA ALA A 484 21.31 9.37 11.76
C ALA A 484 21.13 8.69 13.13
N VAL A 485 19.96 8.08 13.37
CA VAL A 485 19.64 7.39 14.63
C VAL A 485 20.37 6.05 14.77
N VAL A 486 20.59 5.34 13.66
CA VAL A 486 21.26 4.03 13.65
C VAL A 486 22.76 4.18 13.43
N ARG A 487 23.56 3.24 13.94
CA ARG A 487 25.04 3.25 13.80
C ARG A 487 25.53 2.36 12.67
N ASP A 488 24.84 1.27 12.39
CA ASP A 488 25.22 0.36 11.33
C ASP A 488 25.16 1.07 9.97
N ARG A 489 26.27 1.07 9.23
CA ARG A 489 26.36 1.76 7.95
C ARG A 489 25.34 1.24 6.95
N GLY A 490 25.17 -0.09 6.87
CA GLY A 490 24.20 -0.70 5.97
C GLY A 490 22.77 -0.27 6.30
N ALA A 491 22.39 -0.22 7.60
CA ALA A 491 21.09 0.28 8.03
C ALA A 491 20.89 1.78 7.73
N ARG A 492 21.95 2.60 7.88
CA ARG A 492 21.92 4.02 7.48
C ARG A 492 21.65 4.17 5.99
N LEU A 493 22.34 3.39 5.16
CA LEU A 493 22.16 3.40 3.72
C LEU A 493 20.73 2.93 3.33
N VAL A 494 20.17 1.93 4.02
CA VAL A 494 18.78 1.48 3.84
C VAL A 494 17.80 2.61 4.12
N LEU A 495 17.97 3.34 5.22
CA LEU A 495 17.08 4.45 5.59
C LEU A 495 17.22 5.66 4.65
N LEU A 496 18.37 5.88 4.05
CA LEU A 496 18.58 6.90 3.01
C LEU A 496 18.07 6.48 1.65
N ALA A 497 18.08 5.18 1.35
CA ALA A 497 17.72 4.68 0.02
C ALA A 497 16.26 5.03 -0.37
N GLY A 498 15.31 4.95 0.57
CA GLY A 498 13.91 5.36 0.33
C GLY A 498 13.78 6.82 -0.10
N PRO A 499 14.20 7.78 0.73
CA PRO A 499 14.19 9.21 0.37
C PRO A 499 14.96 9.52 -0.92
N ILE A 500 16.11 8.87 -1.17
CA ILE A 500 16.87 9.06 -2.41
C ILE A 500 16.09 8.58 -3.63
N VAL A 501 15.43 7.42 -3.55
CA VAL A 501 14.62 6.91 -4.67
C VAL A 501 13.41 7.80 -4.90
N VAL A 502 12.71 8.21 -3.85
CA VAL A 502 11.53 9.08 -3.98
C VAL A 502 11.92 10.43 -4.56
N MET A 503 12.88 11.12 -3.95
CA MET A 503 13.27 12.46 -4.37
C MET A 503 14.12 12.46 -5.65
N GLY A 504 15.02 11.50 -5.80
CA GLY A 504 15.95 11.46 -6.93
C GLY A 504 15.33 10.93 -8.22
N PHE A 505 14.28 10.12 -8.13
CA PHE A 505 13.65 9.51 -9.31
C PHE A 505 12.20 9.98 -9.50
N TYR A 506 11.33 9.77 -8.50
CA TYR A 506 9.90 10.04 -8.67
C TYR A 506 9.53 11.52 -8.56
N MET A 507 10.22 12.29 -7.73
CA MET A 507 9.95 13.71 -7.48
C MET A 507 10.92 14.64 -8.23
N ALA A 508 11.80 14.09 -9.08
CA ALA A 508 12.70 14.91 -9.88
C ALA A 508 11.91 15.80 -10.85
N PRO A 509 12.35 17.05 -11.08
CA PRO A 509 11.73 17.91 -12.10
C PRO A 509 11.68 17.20 -13.46
N GLY A 510 10.52 17.20 -14.10
CA GLY A 510 10.28 16.49 -15.38
C GLY A 510 10.04 14.98 -15.26
N ALA A 511 10.20 14.36 -14.09
CA ALA A 511 9.93 12.93 -13.92
C ALA A 511 8.45 12.60 -14.19
N PHE A 512 7.55 13.50 -13.82
CA PHE A 512 6.11 13.35 -14.07
C PHE A 512 5.79 13.26 -15.54
N ASP A 513 6.33 14.18 -16.37
CA ASP A 513 6.11 14.19 -17.80
C ASP A 513 6.58 12.90 -18.47
N VAL A 514 7.68 12.32 -17.97
CA VAL A 514 8.20 11.06 -18.47
C VAL A 514 7.30 9.89 -18.06
N LEU A 515 6.88 9.85 -16.79
CA LEU A 515 6.05 8.77 -16.26
C LEU A 515 4.63 8.81 -16.87
N ASP A 516 4.10 10.00 -17.11
CA ASP A 516 2.82 10.18 -17.79
C ASP A 516 2.87 9.68 -19.23
N ARG A 517 3.88 10.06 -20.01
CA ARG A 517 4.08 9.58 -21.38
C ARG A 517 4.28 8.07 -21.49
N VAL A 518 4.89 7.45 -20.47
CA VAL A 518 5.20 6.01 -20.49
C VAL A 518 4.01 5.15 -20.04
N GLY A 519 3.12 5.67 -19.20
CA GLY A 519 2.10 4.77 -18.63
C GLY A 519 0.90 5.47 -18.00
N SER A 520 0.58 6.73 -18.32
CA SER A 520 -0.49 7.51 -17.67
C SER A 520 -0.41 7.37 -16.14
N ALA A 521 0.84 7.44 -15.63
CA ALA A 521 1.13 7.12 -14.23
C ALA A 521 0.97 8.34 -13.31
N ASP A 522 0.70 9.53 -13.85
CA ASP A 522 0.46 10.78 -13.13
C ASP A 522 -0.50 10.60 -11.95
N ALA A 523 -1.64 9.95 -12.23
CA ALA A 523 -2.69 9.65 -11.26
C ALA A 523 -2.23 8.84 -10.04
N VAL A 524 -1.11 8.12 -10.13
CA VAL A 524 -0.66 7.18 -9.09
C VAL A 524 0.75 7.46 -8.58
N VAL A 525 1.48 8.42 -9.16
CA VAL A 525 2.87 8.72 -8.78
C VAL A 525 2.98 9.19 -7.33
N TRP A 526 1.97 9.85 -6.77
CA TRP A 526 1.91 10.19 -5.35
C TRP A 526 2.12 8.96 -4.44
N ARG A 527 1.76 7.76 -4.91
CA ARG A 527 1.99 6.50 -4.20
C ARG A 527 3.48 6.12 -4.10
N SER A 528 4.38 6.78 -4.85
CA SER A 528 5.82 6.61 -4.68
C SER A 528 6.28 6.92 -3.25
N MET A 529 5.55 7.77 -2.51
CA MET A 529 5.78 8.02 -1.09
C MET A 529 5.64 6.76 -0.23
N TRP A 530 4.89 5.74 -0.69
CA TRP A 530 4.76 4.46 0.00
C TRP A 530 6.04 3.61 0.00
N ILE A 531 7.04 4.00 -0.80
CA ILE A 531 8.40 3.45 -0.70
C ILE A 531 8.97 3.68 0.70
N LEU A 532 8.60 4.79 1.35
CA LEU A 532 9.11 5.17 2.67
C LEU A 532 8.45 4.32 3.77
N PRO A 533 9.20 3.61 4.61
CA PRO A 533 8.65 2.94 5.78
C PRO A 533 8.42 3.94 6.92
N VAL A 534 7.51 4.91 6.69
CA VAL A 534 7.27 6.08 7.57
C VAL A 534 7.05 5.69 9.03
N PRO A 535 6.23 4.67 9.38
CA PRO A 535 6.03 4.31 10.79
C PRO A 535 7.33 3.89 11.48
N ALA A 536 8.19 3.16 10.77
CA ALA A 536 9.50 2.77 11.30
C ALA A 536 10.44 3.97 11.42
N MET A 537 10.45 4.88 10.44
CA MET A 537 11.28 6.09 10.47
C MET A 537 10.88 7.02 11.62
N VAL A 538 9.58 7.28 11.79
CA VAL A 538 9.07 8.09 12.90
C VAL A 538 9.38 7.43 14.24
N GLY A 539 9.11 6.13 14.36
CA GLY A 539 9.43 5.36 15.56
C GLY A 539 10.92 5.42 15.93
N LEU A 540 11.81 5.29 14.93
CA LEU A 540 13.26 5.43 15.13
C LEU A 540 13.62 6.81 15.70
N VAL A 541 13.11 7.88 15.12
CA VAL A 541 13.46 9.25 15.52
C VAL A 541 12.90 9.58 16.91
N LEU A 542 11.65 9.22 17.17
CA LEU A 542 11.01 9.48 18.47
C LEU A 542 11.66 8.69 19.61
N ALA A 543 11.98 7.42 19.39
CA ALA A 543 12.61 6.57 20.39
C ALA A 543 14.16 6.65 20.39
N ALA A 544 14.75 7.62 19.66
CA ALA A 544 16.20 7.78 19.59
C ALA A 544 16.84 8.01 20.97
N PRO A 545 17.99 7.36 21.28
CA PRO A 545 18.73 7.63 22.50
C PRO A 545 19.20 9.10 22.52
N ARG A 546 18.93 9.79 23.61
CA ARG A 546 19.40 11.15 23.84
C ARG A 546 20.50 11.12 24.89
N ALA A 547 21.66 11.71 24.56
CA ALA A 547 22.84 11.66 25.39
C ALA A 547 22.55 12.16 26.81
N GLY A 548 22.82 11.34 27.82
CA GLY A 548 22.81 11.69 29.23
C GLY A 548 21.47 11.66 29.96
N ILE A 549 20.31 11.63 29.26
CA ILE A 549 19.00 11.74 29.91
C ILE A 549 18.10 10.57 29.50
N ARG A 550 18.06 9.50 30.31
CA ARG A 550 17.17 8.34 30.05
C ARG A 550 15.70 8.72 29.97
N ALA A 551 15.24 9.65 30.80
CA ALA A 551 13.88 10.15 30.80
C ALA A 551 13.49 10.79 29.44
N ALA A 552 14.41 11.45 28.74
CA ALA A 552 14.13 12.08 27.45
C ALA A 552 13.76 11.06 26.33
N GLN A 553 14.13 9.81 26.48
CA GLN A 553 13.71 8.73 25.54
C GLN A 553 12.21 8.44 25.61
N VAL A 554 11.57 8.72 26.74
CA VAL A 554 10.14 8.53 26.95
C VAL A 554 9.41 9.88 26.84
N VAL A 555 9.95 10.91 27.47
CA VAL A 555 9.32 12.24 27.52
C VAL A 555 9.14 12.84 26.13
N VAL A 556 10.16 12.77 25.26
CA VAL A 556 10.06 13.39 23.93
C VAL A 556 9.01 12.71 23.04
N PRO A 557 8.93 11.37 22.89
CA PRO A 557 7.84 10.74 22.19
C PRO A 557 6.48 11.14 22.76
N VAL A 558 6.32 11.12 24.06
CA VAL A 558 5.07 11.51 24.74
C VAL A 558 4.69 12.95 24.41
N VAL A 559 5.62 13.90 24.55
CA VAL A 559 5.35 15.32 24.22
C VAL A 559 4.96 15.51 22.77
N VAL A 560 5.68 14.89 21.83
CA VAL A 560 5.35 14.97 20.39
C VAL A 560 4.00 14.36 20.11
N LEU A 561 3.70 13.16 20.64
CA LEU A 561 2.43 12.47 20.39
C LEU A 561 1.26 13.20 21.06
N VAL A 562 1.43 13.74 22.25
CA VAL A 562 0.41 14.59 22.91
C VAL A 562 0.21 15.88 22.10
N GLY A 563 1.29 16.49 21.62
CA GLY A 563 1.20 17.65 20.72
C GLY A 563 0.39 17.34 19.45
N LEU A 564 0.66 16.19 18.80
CA LEU A 564 -0.11 15.73 17.63
C LEU A 564 -1.56 15.42 17.97
N LEU A 565 -1.84 14.92 19.16
CA LEU A 565 -3.22 14.67 19.61
C LEU A 565 -4.01 15.99 19.78
N VAL A 566 -3.34 17.05 20.24
CA VAL A 566 -3.98 18.37 20.50
C VAL A 566 -4.17 19.18 19.24
N VAL A 567 -3.19 19.15 18.32
CA VAL A 567 -3.19 20.03 17.13
C VAL A 567 -3.26 19.28 15.80
N GLY A 568 -3.26 17.94 15.83
CA GLY A 568 -3.37 17.07 14.65
C GLY A 568 -4.82 16.62 14.42
N THR A 569 -4.98 15.77 13.42
CA THR A 569 -6.26 15.11 13.12
C THR A 569 -6.09 13.61 13.34
N PRO A 570 -6.53 13.06 14.48
CA PRO A 570 -6.55 11.61 14.70
C PRO A 570 -7.40 10.89 13.65
N ILE A 571 -7.08 9.63 13.37
CA ILE A 571 -7.85 8.82 12.40
C ILE A 571 -9.31 8.62 12.81
N VAL A 572 -9.62 8.73 14.11
CA VAL A 572 -10.97 8.60 14.69
C VAL A 572 -11.69 9.95 14.82
N SER A 573 -11.15 11.02 14.24
CA SER A 573 -11.79 12.34 14.27
C SER A 573 -12.89 12.41 13.21
N ASP A 574 -14.00 13.08 13.55
CA ASP A 574 -15.10 13.37 12.60
C ASP A 574 -14.61 14.10 11.35
N GLN A 575 -13.53 14.91 11.48
CA GLN A 575 -12.87 15.56 10.35
C GLN A 575 -12.24 14.57 9.35
N ASN A 576 -12.01 13.32 9.77
CA ASN A 576 -11.55 12.24 8.93
C ASN A 576 -12.72 11.51 8.25
N ARG A 577 -13.50 12.21 7.44
CA ARG A 577 -14.63 11.66 6.67
C ARG A 577 -15.70 10.99 7.52
N GLY A 578 -16.01 11.56 8.66
CA GLY A 578 -17.03 11.00 9.57
C GLY A 578 -16.57 9.71 10.25
N ALA A 579 -15.27 9.53 10.45
CA ALA A 579 -14.76 8.36 11.17
C ALA A 579 -15.29 8.38 12.62
N GLU A 580 -15.82 7.25 13.07
CA GLU A 580 -16.39 7.09 14.41
C GLU A 580 -16.01 5.75 15.04
N LEU A 581 -16.10 5.68 16.36
CA LEU A 581 -15.93 4.43 17.10
C LEU A 581 -17.28 3.86 17.47
N VAL A 582 -17.59 2.66 17.00
CA VAL A 582 -18.88 2.01 17.13
C VAL A 582 -18.77 0.72 17.94
N TRP A 583 -19.67 0.55 18.92
CA TRP A 583 -19.81 -0.69 19.68
C TRP A 583 -21.29 -1.13 19.75
N PRO A 584 -21.61 -2.39 19.49
CA PRO A 584 -20.73 -3.48 19.03
C PRO A 584 -20.17 -3.22 17.64
N PRO A 585 -19.06 -3.92 17.24
CA PRO A 585 -18.47 -3.81 15.92
C PRO A 585 -19.52 -3.96 14.81
N SER A 586 -19.41 -3.12 13.77
CA SER A 586 -20.30 -3.15 12.61
C SER A 586 -19.48 -3.17 11.32
N LEU A 587 -20.16 -3.32 10.20
CA LEU A 587 -19.51 -3.12 8.90
C LEU A 587 -19.06 -1.66 8.80
N ASP A 588 -18.11 -1.39 7.92
CA ASP A 588 -17.61 -0.03 7.67
C ASP A 588 -18.59 0.79 6.81
N LEU A 589 -19.82 0.77 7.24
CA LEU A 589 -20.98 1.44 6.64
C LEU A 589 -21.77 2.13 7.75
N PRO A 590 -22.28 3.35 7.56
CA PRO A 590 -23.19 3.97 8.50
C PRO A 590 -24.44 3.08 8.68
N ARG A 591 -24.85 2.86 9.93
CA ARG A 591 -25.93 1.91 10.23
C ARG A 591 -27.26 2.23 9.57
N PRO A 592 -27.75 3.48 9.58
CA PRO A 592 -29.04 3.80 8.96
C PRO A 592 -29.07 3.42 7.46
N GLU A 593 -28.01 3.76 6.73
CA GLU A 593 -27.88 3.48 5.31
C GLU A 593 -27.72 1.98 5.04
N GLN A 594 -27.01 1.27 5.93
CA GLN A 594 -26.87 -0.18 5.87
C GLN A 594 -28.22 -0.89 6.03
N ASP A 595 -29.05 -0.44 6.96
CA ASP A 595 -30.37 -1.03 7.21
C ASP A 595 -31.33 -0.75 6.04
N SER A 596 -31.37 0.49 5.53
CA SER A 596 -32.14 0.84 4.32
C SER A 596 -31.70 0.04 3.09
N ALA A 597 -30.38 -0.16 2.91
CA ALA A 597 -29.85 -0.97 1.81
C ALA A 597 -30.32 -2.44 1.91
N ARG A 598 -30.39 -3.02 3.11
CA ARG A 598 -30.93 -4.37 3.32
C ARG A 598 -32.40 -4.47 2.94
N VAL A 599 -33.21 -3.47 3.30
CA VAL A 599 -34.62 -3.43 2.90
C VAL A 599 -34.74 -3.42 1.36
N LEU A 600 -33.96 -2.57 0.66
CA LEU A 600 -33.95 -2.56 -0.80
C LEU A 600 -33.53 -3.90 -1.41
N ILE A 601 -32.50 -4.54 -0.85
CA ILE A 601 -32.03 -5.86 -1.30
C ILE A 601 -33.10 -6.93 -1.10
N GLU A 602 -33.83 -6.91 0.03
CA GLU A 602 -34.92 -7.86 0.31
C GLU A 602 -36.14 -7.63 -0.59
N MET A 603 -36.44 -6.37 -0.95
CA MET A 603 -37.56 -6.02 -1.82
C MET A 603 -37.39 -6.55 -3.25
N VAL A 604 -36.13 -6.60 -3.75
CA VAL A 604 -35.89 -6.82 -5.19
C VAL A 604 -35.30 -8.20 -5.48
N ALA A 605 -34.55 -8.80 -4.55
CA ALA A 605 -33.80 -10.05 -4.69
C ALA A 605 -32.73 -10.02 -5.79
N SER A 606 -33.03 -9.50 -6.98
CA SER A 606 -32.11 -9.21 -8.07
C SER A 606 -32.67 -8.11 -8.96
N GLY A 607 -31.82 -7.23 -9.51
CA GLY A 607 -32.25 -6.14 -10.38
C GLY A 607 -31.57 -4.81 -10.07
N LEU A 608 -32.26 -3.71 -10.37
CA LEU A 608 -31.73 -2.36 -10.24
C LEU A 608 -32.54 -1.59 -9.18
N VAL A 609 -31.83 -0.95 -8.25
CA VAL A 609 -32.45 -0.07 -7.25
C VAL A 609 -31.85 1.33 -7.31
N ALA A 610 -32.59 2.32 -6.82
CA ALA A 610 -32.12 3.69 -6.72
C ALA A 610 -32.39 4.26 -5.33
N GLY A 611 -31.45 5.06 -4.84
CA GLY A 611 -31.54 5.76 -3.56
C GLY A 611 -30.53 6.91 -3.47
N PRO A 612 -30.41 7.54 -2.31
CA PRO A 612 -29.29 8.41 -1.96
C PRO A 612 -27.93 7.72 -2.23
N GLU A 613 -26.87 8.50 -2.48
CA GLU A 613 -25.56 7.91 -2.85
C GLU A 613 -25.01 6.97 -1.77
N ASP A 614 -25.18 7.29 -0.51
CA ASP A 614 -24.75 6.48 0.63
C ASP A 614 -25.54 5.16 0.78
N VAL A 615 -26.83 5.14 0.49
CA VAL A 615 -27.64 3.91 0.43
C VAL A 615 -27.26 3.08 -0.80
N ASN A 616 -27.10 3.70 -1.97
CA ASN A 616 -26.64 3.05 -3.19
C ASN A 616 -25.24 2.42 -3.01
N PHE A 617 -24.36 3.12 -2.29
CA PHE A 617 -23.06 2.62 -1.87
C PHE A 617 -23.19 1.37 -1.01
N ALA A 618 -24.05 1.42 0.02
CA ALA A 618 -24.26 0.30 0.92
C ALA A 618 -24.86 -0.93 0.22
N VAL A 619 -25.82 -0.75 -0.72
CA VAL A 619 -26.33 -1.84 -1.57
C VAL A 619 -25.19 -2.51 -2.32
N SER A 620 -24.33 -1.75 -2.97
CA SER A 620 -23.23 -2.28 -3.77
C SER A 620 -22.17 -3.02 -2.95
N VAL A 621 -21.98 -2.65 -1.68
CA VAL A 621 -21.07 -3.32 -0.75
C VAL A 621 -21.66 -4.62 -0.22
N LEU A 622 -22.97 -4.64 0.03
CA LEU A 622 -23.66 -5.77 0.67
C LEU A 622 -24.07 -6.86 -0.31
N ASN A 623 -24.29 -6.52 -1.59
CA ASN A 623 -24.87 -7.45 -2.55
C ASN A 623 -24.33 -7.19 -3.96
N ALA A 624 -24.22 -8.25 -4.76
CA ALA A 624 -23.80 -8.15 -6.16
C ALA A 624 -24.93 -8.47 -7.16
N GLU A 625 -26.02 -9.08 -6.72
CA GLU A 625 -27.19 -9.39 -7.55
C GLU A 625 -28.13 -8.18 -7.68
N VAL A 626 -28.25 -7.39 -6.60
CA VAL A 626 -28.96 -6.12 -6.61
C VAL A 626 -27.97 -5.01 -6.92
N ARG A 627 -28.16 -4.34 -8.04
CA ARG A 627 -27.31 -3.25 -8.49
C ARG A 627 -27.94 -1.92 -8.19
N SER A 628 -27.13 -0.93 -7.83
CA SER A 628 -27.61 0.43 -7.61
C SER A 628 -27.38 1.33 -8.83
N VAL A 629 -28.25 2.29 -9.04
CA VAL A 629 -28.17 3.22 -10.18
C VAL A 629 -26.90 4.08 -10.13
N ASN A 630 -26.44 4.44 -8.93
CA ASN A 630 -25.30 5.34 -8.75
C ASN A 630 -24.63 5.12 -7.38
N PRO A 631 -23.81 4.11 -7.20
CA PRO A 631 -23.12 3.85 -5.94
C PRO A 631 -21.99 4.84 -5.65
N ARG A 632 -21.56 5.62 -6.66
CA ARG A 632 -20.50 6.61 -6.53
C ARG A 632 -20.54 7.63 -7.66
N THR A 633 -21.05 8.81 -7.37
CA THR A 633 -21.26 9.89 -8.35
C THR A 633 -19.97 10.28 -9.09
N SER A 634 -18.83 10.32 -8.42
CA SER A 634 -17.54 10.65 -9.03
C SER A 634 -17.13 9.69 -10.16
N TYR A 635 -17.60 8.44 -10.16
CA TYR A 635 -17.34 7.50 -11.25
C TYR A 635 -18.22 7.70 -12.47
N LEU A 636 -19.39 8.31 -12.31
CA LEU A 636 -20.26 8.65 -13.45
C LEU A 636 -19.70 9.84 -14.25
N GLN A 637 -18.98 10.75 -13.61
CA GLN A 637 -18.58 12.04 -14.19
C GLN A 637 -17.43 11.97 -15.17
N GLY A 638 -16.75 10.93 -15.35
CA GLY A 638 -15.57 10.88 -16.22
C GLY A 638 -15.56 9.70 -17.17
N ARG A 639 -16.61 8.89 -17.19
CA ARG A 639 -16.63 7.67 -17.99
C ARG A 639 -17.50 7.88 -19.22
N HIS A 640 -16.90 7.73 -20.38
CA HIS A 640 -17.65 7.60 -21.64
C HIS A 640 -18.29 6.23 -21.67
N VAL A 641 -19.44 6.18 -21.05
CA VAL A 641 -20.37 5.09 -21.23
C VAL A 641 -21.28 5.49 -22.37
N GLY A 642 -21.63 4.56 -23.23
CA GLY A 642 -22.49 4.85 -24.35
C GLY A 642 -23.80 5.53 -23.91
N PRO A 643 -24.54 6.13 -24.82
CA PRO A 643 -25.74 6.91 -24.48
C PRO A 643 -26.82 6.12 -23.73
N GLY A 644 -26.82 4.79 -23.82
CA GLY A 644 -27.72 3.92 -23.06
C GLY A 644 -27.42 3.79 -21.57
N PHE A 645 -26.27 4.30 -21.09
CA PHE A 645 -25.94 4.26 -19.67
C PHE A 645 -26.66 5.33 -18.84
N LEU A 646 -27.07 6.42 -19.46
CA LEU A 646 -27.84 7.47 -18.82
C LEU A 646 -27.13 8.07 -17.59
N ALA A 647 -25.86 8.46 -17.72
CA ALA A 647 -25.03 8.91 -16.61
C ALA A 647 -25.58 10.16 -15.89
N ASP A 648 -26.11 11.12 -16.67
CA ASP A 648 -26.71 12.34 -16.11
C ASP A 648 -28.05 12.04 -15.45
N GLU A 649 -28.86 11.16 -16.02
CA GLU A 649 -30.12 10.69 -15.47
C GLU A 649 -29.90 9.92 -14.14
N ARG A 650 -28.88 9.04 -14.09
CA ARG A 650 -28.50 8.33 -12.84
C ARG A 650 -28.14 9.31 -11.73
N ARG A 651 -27.34 10.32 -12.04
CA ARG A 651 -26.94 11.36 -11.09
C ARG A 651 -28.12 12.20 -10.64
N ALA A 652 -28.98 12.62 -11.59
CA ALA A 652 -30.15 13.42 -11.30
C ALA A 652 -31.15 12.68 -10.39
N LEU A 653 -31.42 11.41 -10.68
CA LEU A 653 -32.31 10.57 -9.86
C LEU A 653 -31.73 10.39 -8.44
N THR A 654 -30.44 10.04 -8.30
CA THR A 654 -29.79 9.91 -6.99
C THR A 654 -29.92 11.20 -6.18
N ARG A 655 -29.66 12.36 -6.82
CA ARG A 655 -29.73 13.64 -6.16
C ARG A 655 -31.17 14.01 -5.72
N ALA A 656 -32.15 13.76 -6.59
CA ALA A 656 -33.56 13.99 -6.26
C ALA A 656 -34.01 13.12 -5.07
N LEU A 657 -33.62 11.83 -5.04
CA LEU A 657 -33.96 10.92 -3.95
C LEU A 657 -33.27 11.31 -2.63
N ASP A 658 -32.10 11.92 -2.68
CA ASP A 658 -31.36 12.38 -1.49
C ASP A 658 -31.90 13.71 -0.95
N THR A 659 -32.09 14.71 -1.82
CA THR A 659 -32.42 16.09 -1.41
C THR A 659 -33.91 16.43 -1.42
N GLY A 660 -34.73 15.63 -2.07
CA GLY A 660 -36.15 15.93 -2.28
C GLY A 660 -36.39 17.09 -3.27
N VAL A 661 -35.36 17.52 -4.01
CA VAL A 661 -35.41 18.66 -4.93
C VAL A 661 -35.07 18.21 -6.33
N LEU A 662 -35.78 18.74 -7.32
CA LEU A 662 -35.55 18.48 -8.75
C LEU A 662 -34.51 19.45 -9.34
N ASP A 663 -33.30 19.50 -8.74
CA ASP A 663 -32.22 20.42 -9.14
C ASP A 663 -31.86 20.34 -10.64
N PHE A 664 -32.02 19.16 -11.25
CA PHE A 664 -31.77 18.92 -12.68
C PHE A 664 -33.03 19.03 -13.54
N GLY A 665 -34.18 19.34 -12.93
CA GLY A 665 -35.48 19.40 -13.57
C GLY A 665 -36.19 18.04 -13.63
N ASP A 666 -37.53 18.10 -13.60
CA ASP A 666 -38.44 16.95 -13.62
C ASP A 666 -38.26 16.06 -14.85
N ALA A 667 -38.02 16.66 -16.01
CA ALA A 667 -37.84 15.95 -17.27
C ALA A 667 -36.61 15.00 -17.27
N ILE A 668 -35.51 15.33 -16.56
CA ILE A 668 -34.32 14.47 -16.51
C ILE A 668 -34.58 13.33 -15.53
N VAL A 669 -35.19 13.62 -14.35
CA VAL A 669 -35.52 12.59 -13.37
C VAL A 669 -36.60 11.65 -13.93
N GLY A 670 -37.60 12.17 -14.65
CA GLY A 670 -38.60 11.37 -15.35
C GLY A 670 -37.96 10.42 -16.38
N ARG A 671 -37.05 10.93 -17.23
CA ARG A 671 -36.28 10.07 -18.16
C ARG A 671 -35.45 9.02 -17.43
N ALA A 672 -34.93 9.34 -16.25
CA ALA A 672 -34.20 8.36 -15.43
C ALA A 672 -35.14 7.22 -14.97
N LEU A 673 -36.33 7.55 -14.48
CA LEU A 673 -37.32 6.56 -14.07
C LEU A 673 -37.79 5.70 -15.24
N ASP A 674 -38.05 6.28 -16.39
CA ASP A 674 -38.51 5.57 -17.60
C ASP A 674 -37.41 4.78 -18.29
N GLY A 675 -36.18 5.28 -18.32
CA GLY A 675 -35.05 4.69 -19.02
C GLY A 675 -34.34 3.61 -18.21
N LEU A 676 -34.08 3.86 -16.92
CA LEU A 676 -33.41 2.91 -16.02
C LEU A 676 -34.37 1.90 -15.44
N LYS A 677 -35.62 2.30 -15.21
CA LYS A 677 -36.69 1.47 -14.64
C LYS A 677 -36.26 0.72 -13.38
N PRO A 678 -35.78 1.40 -12.33
CA PRO A 678 -35.43 0.72 -11.09
C PRO A 678 -36.62 -0.10 -10.55
N ASP A 679 -36.37 -1.26 -9.99
CA ASP A 679 -37.39 -2.12 -9.41
C ASP A 679 -37.90 -1.60 -8.08
N ALA A 680 -37.00 -0.92 -7.32
CA ALA A 680 -37.33 -0.23 -6.08
C ALA A 680 -36.53 1.06 -5.91
N LEU A 681 -37.12 2.00 -5.15
CA LEU A 681 -36.51 3.30 -4.84
C LEU A 681 -36.50 3.50 -3.31
N CYS A 682 -35.48 4.23 -2.84
CA CYS A 682 -35.42 4.79 -1.50
C CYS A 682 -35.32 6.31 -1.63
N GLN A 683 -36.29 7.04 -1.16
CA GLN A 683 -36.25 8.49 -0.99
C GLN A 683 -35.92 8.80 0.46
N ARG A 684 -34.97 9.69 0.74
CA ARG A 684 -34.62 10.05 2.12
C ARG A 684 -35.81 10.59 2.88
N SER A 685 -36.18 10.00 4.03
CA SER A 685 -37.39 10.33 4.76
C SER A 685 -37.45 11.78 5.24
N SER A 686 -36.29 12.39 5.55
CA SER A 686 -36.20 13.80 5.94
C SER A 686 -36.61 14.78 4.84
N THR A 687 -36.60 14.32 3.59
CA THR A 687 -36.94 15.08 2.38
C THR A 687 -38.11 14.45 1.62
N ALA A 688 -38.75 13.45 2.21
CA ALA A 688 -39.88 12.71 1.61
C ALA A 688 -41.11 13.59 1.46
N GLY A 689 -41.79 13.39 0.36
CA GLY A 689 -42.95 14.22 -0.04
C GLY A 689 -42.59 15.24 -1.14
N GLY A 690 -43.51 16.15 -1.43
CA GLY A 690 -43.31 17.18 -2.43
C GLY A 690 -43.21 16.65 -3.87
N GLU A 691 -42.61 17.46 -4.74
CA GLU A 691 -42.56 17.25 -6.18
C GLU A 691 -41.90 15.92 -6.59
N VAL A 692 -40.89 15.46 -5.82
CA VAL A 692 -40.18 14.21 -6.12
C VAL A 692 -41.11 13.00 -5.85
N ALA A 693 -41.85 12.97 -4.78
CA ALA A 693 -42.77 11.88 -4.48
C ALA A 693 -43.95 11.82 -5.48
N GLU A 694 -44.47 13.00 -5.91
CA GLU A 694 -45.48 13.10 -6.96
C GLU A 694 -44.96 12.58 -8.31
N LEU A 695 -43.70 12.94 -8.67
CA LEU A 695 -43.09 12.48 -9.87
C LEU A 695 -42.86 10.96 -9.87
N ILE A 696 -42.38 10.41 -8.75
CA ILE A 696 -42.19 8.96 -8.55
C ILE A 696 -43.50 8.21 -8.77
N SER A 697 -44.60 8.69 -8.12
CA SER A 697 -45.91 8.09 -8.26
C SER A 697 -46.45 8.19 -9.71
N ALA A 698 -46.25 9.34 -10.37
CA ALA A 698 -46.65 9.54 -11.76
C ALA A 698 -45.98 8.58 -12.74
N HIS A 699 -44.77 8.07 -12.40
CA HIS A 699 -44.04 7.07 -13.18
C HIS A 699 -44.30 5.61 -12.76
N GLY A 700 -45.40 5.37 -12.00
CA GLY A 700 -45.88 4.02 -11.70
C GLY A 700 -45.16 3.33 -10.54
N TYR A 701 -44.76 4.09 -9.53
CA TYR A 701 -44.24 3.54 -8.28
C TYR A 701 -45.18 3.78 -7.14
N ASP A 702 -45.45 2.76 -6.36
CA ASP A 702 -46.29 2.82 -5.17
C ASP A 702 -45.42 2.84 -3.90
N LYS A 703 -45.81 3.64 -2.90
CA LYS A 703 -45.11 3.68 -1.62
C LYS A 703 -45.29 2.35 -0.88
N ALA A 704 -44.17 1.65 -0.62
CA ALA A 704 -44.16 0.33 -0.01
C ALA A 704 -43.95 0.36 1.52
N GLY A 705 -43.29 1.41 2.05
CA GLY A 705 -43.03 1.53 3.49
C GLY A 705 -42.03 2.61 3.84
N THR A 706 -41.58 2.62 5.09
CA THR A 706 -40.52 3.50 5.59
C THR A 706 -39.77 2.80 6.73
N ASP A 707 -38.45 3.08 6.87
CA ASP A 707 -37.63 2.68 8.02
C ASP A 707 -37.17 3.87 8.88
N GLY A 708 -37.64 5.07 8.56
CA GLY A 708 -37.24 6.32 9.21
C GLY A 708 -36.02 7.01 8.55
N THR A 709 -35.20 6.30 7.82
CA THR A 709 -34.10 6.83 6.98
C THR A 709 -34.58 7.03 5.55
N CYS A 710 -35.35 6.06 5.03
CA CYS A 710 -35.90 6.02 3.68
C CYS A 710 -37.41 5.81 3.68
N ASP A 711 -38.09 6.49 2.76
CA ASP A 711 -39.39 6.08 2.23
C ASP A 711 -39.13 5.18 1.01
N PHE A 712 -39.64 3.95 1.06
CA PHE A 712 -39.47 2.97 0.02
C PHE A 712 -40.61 2.98 -0.98
N TRP A 713 -40.26 2.82 -2.25
CA TRP A 713 -41.19 2.77 -3.37
C TRP A 713 -40.93 1.51 -4.18
N ALA A 714 -41.99 0.79 -4.52
CA ALA A 714 -41.92 -0.37 -5.41
C ALA A 714 -42.58 -0.05 -6.72
N ARG A 715 -42.04 -0.58 -7.81
CA ARG A 715 -42.66 -0.42 -9.13
C ARG A 715 -43.98 -1.18 -9.16
N ALA A 716 -45.07 -0.51 -9.57
CA ALA A 716 -46.39 -1.14 -9.77
C ALA A 716 -46.25 -2.28 -10.81
N GLN A 717 -46.78 -3.47 -10.48
CA GLN A 717 -46.71 -4.67 -11.35
C GLN A 717 -47.65 -4.55 -12.54
#